data_55b05955edf4ca1cf2e794b451ce4d1b
#
_entry.id   55b05955edf4ca1cf2e794b451ce4d1b
#
_cell.length_a   1.000
_cell.length_b   1.000
_cell.length_c   1.000
_cell.angle_alpha   90.00
_cell.angle_beta   90.00
_cell.angle_gamma   90.00
#
_symmetry.space_group_name_H-M   'P 1'
#
loop_
_entity.id
_entity.type
_entity.pdbx_description
1 polymer ?
#
loop_
_entity_poly.entity_id
_entity_poly.type
_entity_poly.pdbx_seq_one_letter_code
_entity_poly.pdbx_strand_id
1 'polypeptide(L)'
;MEDFLGNIDPKTLEELYQSWKINPHSVDEGWQKFFMGFDFALSDTFGQGSTLSDLEFKVIKLIEAYRLRGHLFTKTNPVRARREYKPTLDIENFGLEQKHLKLKFKAGELIGLSNATLSDIIERLNRIYCSSIGVEYMYLREPKLINWIQERVEPTLNHTEFTAKEKKHILYHLIAAVGFEQFIHKKFIGQKRFSLEGLEALIPALDATIEHGAEQGAREFVIGMAHRGRLNVITNIMQKPFNEIFAEFIGESYDDESTLGDVKYHLGYSNTVETDYGKKVRLHLVPNPSHLETVGPVAEGIARARIDDEHSGDVKSLIPIVIHGDAAVAAQGVVYETIQMSRLKGYSTGGTIHIVLNNQVGFTTNYTDARSSTYSTDVAKVTLSPVFHVNADDPEALLHVIRLAVDFRQTFHRDVFIDLLGYRKYGHNEGDEPRFTQPLLYELISKHPNVRDIYTKYLIESKFISSIEAKQMQEQYNDLLEKHFAKAKENPKIKIKHFLPEKWNAYRYSQSSDFEESPQTGVSADIIENVAKLITDIPEGIPLFKKLIKIIDERKKNYNDGKVDWAMAELLAYGTLIYEGHNVRLSGQDSERGTFSHRHSAYSIQGTEEKYYPLQLIPNAKFSVYNSLLSEYGVLGFEYGYSVALPEGLTIWEAQFGDFHNVAQVIIDQYLSSAEDKWGLQSGLVLLLPHGFEGQGPEHSSARIERFLTLAARNNMQIVNATTPANFFHALRRQLKRDFRTPLVVFTPKSILRHPKNVSLVKELENGSFQEVIDDNKVNESAVSRVVFCSGKIYYDLLQRKEELDVDDIALVRIEQLYPFPKSQVDRVLDRYPNTKKWLWIQEEPKNMGAWNFVKEFFDDVPIEVISREASGSPAVGLSKIHSLEQAEIITKVFRPCTCELKNKYCGLQCEEGSKRFERKKQFEYLDNK
;
A
#
# COMPACT_ATOMS: atom_id res chain seq x y z
N MET A 1 -0.14 18.33 37.03
CA MET A 1 -0.62 19.63 37.55
C MET A 1 0.40 20.75 37.33
N GLU A 2 1.70 20.44 37.30
CA GLU A 2 2.74 21.46 37.03
C GLU A 2 2.66 22.00 35.58
N ASP A 3 2.28 21.23 34.60
CA ASP A 3 2.23 21.68 33.20
C ASP A 3 1.00 22.54 32.82
N PHE A 4 -0.11 22.44 33.52
CA PHE A 4 -1.33 23.22 33.20
C PHE A 4 -1.26 24.64 33.79
N LEU A 5 -0.48 24.82 34.86
CA LEU A 5 -0.31 26.13 35.55
C LEU A 5 1.12 26.71 35.34
N GLY A 6 2.05 25.95 34.74
CA GLY A 6 3.48 26.25 34.74
C GLY A 6 3.92 27.52 34.00
N ASN A 7 3.07 28.11 33.17
CA ASN A 7 3.38 29.33 32.42
C ASN A 7 2.40 30.49 32.63
N ILE A 8 1.51 30.40 33.61
CA ILE A 8 0.55 31.49 33.86
C ILE A 8 1.03 32.32 35.05
N ASP A 9 1.13 33.64 34.80
CA ASP A 9 1.39 34.61 35.86
C ASP A 9 0.26 34.52 36.91
N PRO A 10 0.61 34.46 38.23
CA PRO A 10 -0.38 34.38 39.30
C PRO A 10 -1.46 35.47 39.29
N LYS A 11 -1.11 36.65 38.79
CA LYS A 11 -2.04 37.77 38.65
C LYS A 11 -3.08 37.52 37.56
N THR A 12 -2.69 36.95 36.43
CA THR A 12 -3.58 36.55 35.34
C THR A 12 -4.53 35.43 35.80
N LEU A 13 -4.03 34.48 36.59
CA LEU A 13 -4.86 33.41 37.14
C LEU A 13 -5.93 33.95 38.09
N GLU A 14 -5.57 34.93 38.95
CA GLU A 14 -6.48 35.61 39.86
C GLU A 14 -7.56 36.40 39.08
N GLU A 15 -7.16 37.14 38.05
CA GLU A 15 -8.10 37.88 37.17
C GLU A 15 -9.10 36.94 36.45
N LEU A 16 -8.64 35.80 35.96
CA LEU A 16 -9.52 34.78 35.37
C LEU A 16 -10.50 34.18 36.38
N TYR A 17 -10.01 33.93 37.60
CA TYR A 17 -10.83 33.39 38.69
C TYR A 17 -11.91 34.40 39.13
N GLN A 18 -11.57 35.69 39.28
CA GLN A 18 -12.52 36.72 39.60
C GLN A 18 -13.58 36.92 38.49
N SER A 19 -13.14 36.87 37.22
CA SER A 19 -14.05 36.96 36.08
C SER A 19 -15.04 35.76 36.05
N TRP A 20 -14.54 34.56 36.32
CA TRP A 20 -15.40 33.37 36.41
C TRP A 20 -16.40 33.48 37.59
N LYS A 21 -15.97 33.99 38.73
CA LYS A 21 -16.87 34.22 39.88
C LYS A 21 -18.03 35.15 39.55
N ILE A 22 -17.79 36.16 38.73
CA ILE A 22 -18.80 37.13 38.31
C ILE A 22 -19.72 36.52 37.22
N ASN A 23 -19.11 35.82 36.25
CA ASN A 23 -19.85 35.16 35.19
C ASN A 23 -19.12 33.86 34.79
N PRO A 24 -19.64 32.67 35.12
CA PRO A 24 -19.00 31.41 34.77
C PRO A 24 -18.67 31.21 33.29
N HIS A 25 -19.44 31.83 32.41
CA HIS A 25 -19.22 31.73 30.96
C HIS A 25 -18.22 32.76 30.41
N SER A 26 -17.59 33.55 31.25
CA SER A 26 -16.54 34.51 30.83
C SER A 26 -15.15 33.86 30.57
N VAL A 27 -14.99 32.61 30.93
CA VAL A 27 -13.78 31.82 30.71
C VAL A 27 -14.11 30.55 29.93
N ASP A 28 -13.12 29.97 29.26
CA ASP A 28 -13.33 28.72 28.51
C ASP A 28 -13.71 27.53 29.40
N GLU A 29 -14.27 26.48 28.79
CA GLU A 29 -14.82 25.33 29.50
C GLU A 29 -13.79 24.59 30.38
N GLY A 30 -12.49 24.61 30.00
CA GLY A 30 -11.41 24.05 30.80
C GLY A 30 -11.20 24.82 32.11
N TRP A 31 -11.19 26.15 32.03
CA TRP A 31 -11.09 27.03 33.19
C TRP A 31 -12.33 26.97 34.06
N GLN A 32 -13.52 26.86 33.46
CA GLN A 32 -14.76 26.68 34.24
C GLN A 32 -14.69 25.42 35.14
N LYS A 33 -14.28 24.29 34.54
CA LYS A 33 -14.12 23.03 35.27
C LYS A 33 -13.02 23.12 36.33
N PHE A 34 -11.90 23.78 36.02
CA PHE A 34 -10.82 24.00 36.98
C PHE A 34 -11.29 24.83 38.15
N PHE A 35 -11.92 25.99 37.92
CA PHE A 35 -12.40 26.87 39.02
C PHE A 35 -13.57 26.29 39.79
N MET A 36 -14.45 25.52 39.15
CA MET A 36 -15.47 24.73 39.88
C MET A 36 -14.82 23.73 40.84
N GLY A 37 -13.78 23.04 40.42
CA GLY A 37 -13.04 22.13 41.28
C GLY A 37 -12.27 22.87 42.38
N PHE A 38 -11.74 24.06 42.09
CA PHE A 38 -11.03 24.91 43.05
C PHE A 38 -12.00 25.48 44.12
N ASP A 39 -13.16 26.00 43.71
CA ASP A 39 -14.21 26.47 44.65
C ASP A 39 -14.80 25.34 45.49
N PHE A 40 -15.00 24.18 44.87
CA PHE A 40 -15.40 23.00 45.62
C PHE A 40 -14.38 22.62 46.70
N ALA A 41 -13.08 22.77 46.41
CA ALA A 41 -12.01 22.53 47.36
C ALA A 41 -11.93 23.60 48.47
N LEU A 42 -12.34 24.87 48.17
CA LEU A 42 -12.36 25.99 49.13
C LEU A 42 -13.67 26.09 49.90
N SER A 43 -14.76 25.45 49.48
CA SER A 43 -16.03 25.54 50.18
C SER A 43 -15.94 24.86 51.56
N ASP A 44 -16.07 25.63 52.62
CA ASP A 44 -16.02 25.24 54.02
C ASP A 44 -17.14 24.25 54.48
N THR A 45 -17.80 23.61 53.56
CA THR A 45 -18.82 22.55 53.83
C THR A 45 -18.19 21.26 54.35
N PHE A 46 -16.87 21.20 54.42
CA PHE A 46 -16.06 20.08 54.96
C PHE A 46 -15.47 20.36 56.35
N GLY A 47 -16.26 20.98 57.22
CA GLY A 47 -15.96 20.95 58.62
C GLY A 47 -15.89 19.50 59.11
N GLN A 48 -14.67 18.98 59.46
CA GLN A 48 -14.35 17.63 59.97
C GLN A 48 -14.29 16.46 58.97
N GLY A 49 -14.27 16.71 57.59
CA GLY A 49 -14.14 15.66 56.59
C GLY A 49 -12.92 15.77 55.67
N SER A 50 -11.94 16.66 55.90
CA SER A 50 -10.84 16.96 54.99
C SER A 50 -9.93 15.78 54.61
N THR A 51 -9.79 14.80 55.50
CA THR A 51 -8.97 13.59 55.26
C THR A 51 -9.65 12.58 54.34
N LEU A 52 -10.98 12.44 54.42
CA LEU A 52 -11.70 11.49 53.53
C LEU A 52 -11.82 12.01 52.11
N SER A 53 -12.03 13.30 51.93
CA SER A 53 -12.06 13.94 50.61
C SER A 53 -10.71 13.85 49.89
N ASP A 54 -9.60 14.07 50.56
CA ASP A 54 -8.24 13.90 50.02
C ASP A 54 -7.97 12.44 49.64
N LEU A 55 -8.45 11.48 50.44
CA LEU A 55 -8.32 10.06 50.16
C LEU A 55 -9.20 9.65 48.94
N GLU A 56 -10.42 10.19 48.75
CA GLU A 56 -11.22 9.95 47.55
C GLU A 56 -10.50 10.37 46.28
N PHE A 57 -9.86 11.57 46.26
CA PHE A 57 -9.04 12.01 45.11
C PHE A 57 -7.85 11.09 44.85
N LYS A 58 -7.21 10.57 45.90
CA LYS A 58 -6.13 9.59 45.75
C LYS A 58 -6.60 8.27 45.14
N VAL A 59 -7.80 7.82 45.49
CA VAL A 59 -8.43 6.62 44.92
C VAL A 59 -8.85 6.87 43.47
N ILE A 60 -9.38 8.05 43.12
CA ILE A 60 -9.66 8.42 41.73
C ILE A 60 -8.36 8.40 40.91
N LYS A 61 -7.26 9.00 41.40
CA LYS A 61 -5.96 8.95 40.74
C LYS A 61 -5.43 7.51 40.54
N LEU A 62 -5.69 6.65 41.51
CA LEU A 62 -5.35 5.22 41.39
C LEU A 62 -6.16 4.56 40.26
N ILE A 63 -7.48 4.78 40.20
CA ILE A 63 -8.33 4.27 39.13
C ILE A 63 -7.84 4.74 37.77
N GLU A 64 -7.59 6.05 37.61
CA GLU A 64 -7.08 6.62 36.35
C GLU A 64 -5.69 6.04 35.99
N ALA A 65 -4.83 5.79 36.96
CA ALA A 65 -3.53 5.16 36.71
C ALA A 65 -3.67 3.71 36.21
N TYR A 66 -4.66 2.95 36.69
CA TYR A 66 -4.95 1.62 36.14
C TYR A 66 -5.47 1.72 34.70
N ARG A 67 -6.37 2.66 34.40
CA ARG A 67 -6.85 2.93 33.05
C ARG A 67 -5.71 3.30 32.09
N LEU A 68 -4.80 4.15 32.56
CA LEU A 68 -3.67 4.65 31.75
C LEU A 68 -2.51 3.65 31.63
N ARG A 69 -2.21 2.89 32.69
CA ARG A 69 -0.96 2.12 32.83
C ARG A 69 -1.17 0.65 33.18
N GLY A 70 -2.40 0.20 33.40
CA GLY A 70 -2.70 -1.19 33.76
C GLY A 70 -2.14 -2.20 32.75
N HIS A 71 -2.18 -1.85 31.46
CA HIS A 71 -1.60 -2.66 30.39
C HIS A 71 -0.10 -2.97 30.56
N LEU A 72 0.66 -2.15 31.31
CA LEU A 72 2.06 -2.40 31.65
C LEU A 72 2.23 -3.53 32.66
N PHE A 73 1.21 -3.88 33.42
CA PHE A 73 1.23 -4.84 34.51
C PHE A 73 0.43 -6.12 34.26
N THR A 74 -0.02 -6.34 33.02
CA THR A 74 -0.76 -7.51 32.60
C THR A 74 0.07 -8.80 32.56
N LYS A 75 -0.58 -9.94 32.56
CA LYS A 75 0.02 -11.29 32.43
C LYS A 75 -0.08 -11.77 30.97
N THR A 76 0.34 -10.96 30.02
CA THR A 76 0.20 -11.26 28.60
C THR A 76 1.34 -12.07 28.00
N ASN A 77 2.50 -12.20 28.65
CA ASN A 77 3.64 -12.95 28.11
C ASN A 77 3.62 -14.41 28.60
N PRO A 78 3.50 -15.41 27.71
CA PRO A 78 3.41 -16.81 28.12
C PRO A 78 4.75 -17.42 28.56
N VAL A 79 5.89 -16.91 28.09
CA VAL A 79 7.20 -17.57 28.27
C VAL A 79 8.26 -16.73 28.98
N ARG A 80 8.08 -15.42 29.08
CA ARG A 80 9.05 -14.51 29.74
C ARG A 80 8.42 -13.75 30.90
N ALA A 81 9.20 -13.49 31.92
CA ALA A 81 8.84 -12.47 32.90
C ALA A 81 8.78 -11.10 32.20
N ARG A 82 7.81 -10.29 32.62
CA ARG A 82 7.63 -8.95 32.08
C ARG A 82 8.74 -8.02 32.54
N ARG A 83 9.01 -6.94 31.78
CA ARG A 83 9.84 -5.83 32.23
C ARG A 83 9.24 -5.20 33.47
N GLU A 84 10.11 -4.74 34.37
CA GLU A 84 9.68 -3.92 35.49
C GLU A 84 9.45 -2.48 35.03
N TYR A 85 8.25 -1.98 35.32
CA TYR A 85 7.88 -0.59 35.02
C TYR A 85 7.73 0.20 36.33
N LYS A 86 8.25 1.44 36.33
CA LYS A 86 8.13 2.36 37.46
C LYS A 86 7.51 3.69 37.02
N PRO A 87 6.73 4.37 37.90
CA PRO A 87 6.26 3.87 39.19
C PRO A 87 5.29 2.69 39.01
N THR A 88 5.22 1.79 39.99
CA THR A 88 4.25 0.70 40.03
C THR A 88 2.83 1.22 40.28
N LEU A 89 1.83 0.34 40.30
CA LEU A 89 0.44 0.65 40.68
C LEU A 89 0.19 0.44 42.18
N ASP A 90 1.25 0.32 42.98
CA ASP A 90 1.14 0.18 44.42
C ASP A 90 0.55 1.43 45.07
N ILE A 91 -0.27 1.24 46.06
CA ILE A 91 -1.06 2.31 46.69
C ILE A 91 -0.20 3.42 47.31
N GLU A 92 1.02 3.08 47.74
CA GLU A 92 1.99 4.02 48.30
C GLU A 92 2.39 5.12 47.30
N ASN A 93 2.42 4.79 45.97
CA ASN A 93 2.70 5.75 44.91
C ASN A 93 1.58 6.81 44.71
N PHE A 94 0.45 6.60 45.33
CA PHE A 94 -0.71 7.51 45.32
C PHE A 94 -0.93 8.18 46.70
N GLY A 95 -0.02 7.98 47.64
CA GLY A 95 -0.16 8.50 48.99
C GLY A 95 -1.26 7.84 49.83
N LEU A 96 -1.57 6.57 49.46
CA LEU A 96 -2.44 5.68 50.21
C LEU A 96 -1.59 4.73 51.05
N GLU A 97 -2.12 4.19 52.12
CA GLU A 97 -1.42 3.32 53.07
C GLU A 97 -2.23 2.05 53.32
N GLN A 98 -1.59 1.02 53.85
CA GLN A 98 -2.23 -0.28 54.18
C GLN A 98 -3.44 -0.17 55.10
N LYS A 99 -3.44 0.82 56.00
CA LYS A 99 -4.60 1.12 56.88
C LYS A 99 -5.86 1.56 56.14
N HIS A 100 -5.69 2.11 54.92
CA HIS A 100 -6.81 2.57 54.05
C HIS A 100 -7.51 1.44 53.28
N LEU A 101 -6.93 0.24 53.19
CA LEU A 101 -7.49 -0.87 52.40
C LEU A 101 -8.91 -1.27 52.84
N LYS A 102 -9.25 -1.12 54.11
CA LYS A 102 -10.58 -1.46 54.66
C LYS A 102 -11.56 -0.28 54.63
N LEU A 103 -11.11 0.94 54.29
CA LEU A 103 -11.99 2.10 54.19
C LEU A 103 -12.83 1.99 52.93
N LYS A 104 -14.06 2.49 53.00
CA LYS A 104 -14.99 2.52 51.86
C LYS A 104 -14.91 3.85 51.12
N PHE A 105 -14.98 3.78 49.79
CA PHE A 105 -14.82 4.92 48.90
C PHE A 105 -15.94 5.01 47.86
N LYS A 106 -16.49 6.21 47.67
CA LYS A 106 -17.46 6.49 46.61
C LYS A 106 -16.81 6.37 45.22
N ALA A 107 -15.51 6.63 45.10
CA ALA A 107 -14.74 6.49 43.84
C ALA A 107 -14.92 5.11 43.18
N GLY A 108 -15.26 4.06 43.94
CA GLY A 108 -15.61 2.74 43.42
C GLY A 108 -16.79 2.77 42.43
N GLU A 109 -17.69 3.72 42.50
CA GLU A 109 -18.80 3.88 41.56
C GLU A 109 -18.36 4.14 40.13
N LEU A 110 -17.19 4.76 39.95
CA LEU A 110 -16.58 5.00 38.62
C LEU A 110 -16.26 3.70 37.85
N ILE A 111 -16.17 2.58 38.57
CA ILE A 111 -15.88 1.26 38.02
C ILE A 111 -17.01 0.26 38.36
N GLY A 112 -18.20 0.75 38.66
CA GLY A 112 -19.37 -0.04 38.92
C GLY A 112 -19.43 -0.75 40.31
N LEU A 113 -18.72 -0.23 41.33
CA LEU A 113 -18.71 -0.74 42.69
C LEU A 113 -19.33 0.29 43.66
N SER A 114 -20.52 0.01 44.19
CA SER A 114 -21.13 0.87 45.19
C SER A 114 -20.63 0.53 46.57
N ASN A 115 -20.22 1.56 47.35
CA ASN A 115 -19.81 1.44 48.75
C ASN A 115 -18.72 0.39 49.02
N ALA A 116 -17.74 0.30 48.07
CA ALA A 116 -16.68 -0.69 48.07
C ALA A 116 -15.46 -0.26 48.92
N THR A 117 -14.76 -1.21 49.50
CA THR A 117 -13.48 -0.94 50.16
C THR A 117 -12.39 -0.69 49.12
N LEU A 118 -11.29 -0.02 49.50
CA LEU A 118 -10.12 0.16 48.61
C LEU A 118 -9.59 -1.20 48.12
N SER A 119 -9.61 -2.22 48.98
CA SER A 119 -9.22 -3.58 48.58
C SER A 119 -10.09 -4.13 47.45
N ASP A 120 -11.42 -3.95 47.52
CA ASP A 120 -12.37 -4.41 46.49
C ASP A 120 -12.13 -3.65 45.17
N ILE A 121 -11.86 -2.32 45.25
CA ILE A 121 -11.54 -1.47 44.10
C ILE A 121 -10.27 -1.98 43.41
N ILE A 122 -9.18 -2.22 44.18
CA ILE A 122 -7.92 -2.71 43.63
C ILE A 122 -8.08 -4.09 42.99
N GLU A 123 -8.80 -5.01 43.64
CA GLU A 123 -9.04 -6.33 43.08
C GLU A 123 -9.80 -6.24 41.73
N ARG A 124 -10.86 -5.43 41.67
CA ARG A 124 -11.61 -5.20 40.43
C ARG A 124 -10.75 -4.61 39.34
N LEU A 125 -9.95 -3.56 39.65
CA LEU A 125 -9.04 -2.93 38.72
C LEU A 125 -7.98 -3.90 38.16
N ASN A 126 -7.41 -4.74 39.04
CA ASN A 126 -6.47 -5.79 38.62
C ASN A 126 -7.12 -6.79 37.67
N ARG A 127 -8.37 -7.20 37.93
CA ARG A 127 -9.11 -8.11 37.06
C ARG A 127 -9.37 -7.48 35.69
N ILE A 128 -9.75 -6.20 35.63
CA ILE A 128 -10.07 -5.49 34.40
C ILE A 128 -8.80 -5.22 33.57
N TYR A 129 -7.73 -4.67 34.21
CA TYR A 129 -6.63 -4.04 33.50
C TYR A 129 -5.29 -4.76 33.59
N CYS A 130 -5.14 -5.75 34.48
CA CYS A 130 -3.86 -6.42 34.73
C CYS A 130 -3.89 -7.94 34.62
N SER A 131 -4.93 -8.52 33.96
CA SER A 131 -5.07 -9.96 33.70
C SER A 131 -4.41 -10.36 32.37
N SER A 132 -5.04 -11.25 31.60
CA SER A 132 -4.56 -11.71 30.29
C SER A 132 -4.73 -10.69 29.16
N ILE A 133 -5.41 -9.58 29.42
CA ILE A 133 -5.67 -8.51 28.44
C ILE A 133 -5.14 -7.18 28.97
N GLY A 134 -4.33 -6.49 28.16
CA GLY A 134 -3.96 -5.09 28.34
C GLY A 134 -4.67 -4.21 27.34
N VAL A 135 -5.18 -3.07 27.76
CA VAL A 135 -5.91 -2.14 26.90
C VAL A 135 -5.24 -0.79 26.90
N GLU A 136 -4.81 -0.33 25.73
CA GLU A 136 -4.28 1.03 25.53
C GLU A 136 -5.28 1.88 24.76
N TYR A 137 -5.89 2.85 25.42
CA TYR A 137 -6.94 3.69 24.82
C TYR A 137 -7.01 5.11 25.42
N MET A 138 -6.35 5.39 26.54
CA MET A 138 -6.43 6.69 27.21
C MET A 138 -5.77 7.84 26.44
N TYR A 139 -5.00 7.53 25.37
CA TYR A 139 -4.45 8.53 24.47
C TYR A 139 -5.41 8.95 23.34
N LEU A 140 -6.58 8.31 23.24
CA LEU A 140 -7.64 8.70 22.30
C LEU A 140 -8.16 10.09 22.68
N ARG A 141 -8.35 10.97 21.69
CA ARG A 141 -8.74 12.37 21.94
C ARG A 141 -10.26 12.60 22.00
N GLU A 142 -11.03 11.63 21.51
CA GLU A 142 -12.49 11.75 21.46
C GLU A 142 -13.12 11.03 22.66
N PRO A 143 -13.78 11.76 23.58
CA PRO A 143 -14.39 11.15 24.77
C PRO A 143 -15.34 10.00 24.46
N LYS A 144 -16.09 10.08 23.35
CA LYS A 144 -17.00 9.01 22.94
C LYS A 144 -16.32 7.66 22.72
N LEU A 145 -15.06 7.66 22.22
CA LEU A 145 -14.28 6.44 21.98
C LEU A 145 -13.79 5.86 23.31
N ILE A 146 -13.31 6.72 24.21
CA ILE A 146 -12.84 6.36 25.54
C ILE A 146 -13.98 5.74 26.33
N ASN A 147 -15.11 6.44 26.41
CA ASN A 147 -16.31 5.99 27.13
C ASN A 147 -16.82 4.64 26.58
N TRP A 148 -16.87 4.52 25.24
CA TRP A 148 -17.33 3.29 24.59
C TRP A 148 -16.50 2.06 24.99
N ILE A 149 -15.17 2.22 25.11
CA ILE A 149 -14.28 1.15 25.56
C ILE A 149 -14.50 0.86 27.05
N GLN A 150 -14.55 1.90 27.91
CA GLN A 150 -14.77 1.74 29.35
C GLN A 150 -16.09 1.04 29.65
N GLU A 151 -17.19 1.44 28.97
CA GLU A 151 -18.51 0.85 29.13
C GLU A 151 -18.58 -0.63 28.75
N ARG A 152 -17.60 -1.15 28.00
CA ARG A 152 -17.53 -2.56 27.60
C ARG A 152 -16.55 -3.38 28.40
N VAL A 153 -15.41 -2.81 28.77
CA VAL A 153 -14.38 -3.57 29.50
C VAL A 153 -14.58 -3.56 31.01
N GLU A 154 -15.09 -2.46 31.60
CA GLU A 154 -15.20 -2.34 33.07
C GLU A 154 -16.38 -3.13 33.66
N PRO A 155 -17.60 -3.10 33.09
CA PRO A 155 -18.72 -3.90 33.64
C PRO A 155 -18.51 -5.38 33.48
N THR A 156 -17.93 -5.85 32.40
CA THR A 156 -17.68 -7.25 32.06
C THR A 156 -16.43 -7.82 32.73
N LEU A 157 -15.65 -7.00 33.47
CA LEU A 157 -14.33 -7.37 34.00
C LEU A 157 -13.37 -7.76 32.88
N ASN A 158 -13.54 -7.15 31.67
CA ASN A 158 -12.79 -7.42 30.46
C ASN A 158 -12.77 -8.91 30.07
N HIS A 159 -13.91 -9.56 30.15
CA HIS A 159 -14.10 -10.99 29.94
C HIS A 159 -15.47 -11.29 29.32
N THR A 160 -15.56 -12.37 28.54
CA THR A 160 -16.81 -12.93 28.01
C THR A 160 -17.02 -14.33 28.55
N GLU A 161 -18.23 -14.60 29.03
CA GLU A 161 -18.64 -15.94 29.38
C GLU A 161 -19.07 -16.73 28.13
N PHE A 162 -18.21 -17.64 27.68
CA PHE A 162 -18.47 -18.49 26.52
C PHE A 162 -19.30 -19.70 26.91
N THR A 163 -20.26 -20.08 26.07
CA THR A 163 -21.05 -21.30 26.21
C THR A 163 -20.19 -22.55 25.97
N ALA A 164 -20.66 -23.70 26.43
CA ALA A 164 -19.98 -24.97 26.20
C ALA A 164 -19.81 -25.30 24.71
N LYS A 165 -20.74 -24.87 23.84
CA LYS A 165 -20.63 -25.00 22.38
C LYS A 165 -19.48 -24.15 21.84
N GLU A 166 -19.40 -22.88 22.21
CA GLU A 166 -18.32 -21.98 21.77
C GLU A 166 -16.96 -22.46 22.28
N LYS A 167 -16.86 -22.92 23.51
CA LYS A 167 -15.61 -23.49 24.07
C LYS A 167 -15.13 -24.72 23.29
N LYS A 168 -16.04 -25.61 22.88
CA LYS A 168 -15.72 -26.74 22.01
C LYS A 168 -15.31 -26.31 20.61
N HIS A 169 -15.93 -25.29 20.05
CA HIS A 169 -15.58 -24.71 18.78
C HIS A 169 -14.15 -24.11 18.83
N ILE A 170 -13.81 -23.36 19.87
CA ILE A 170 -12.43 -22.87 20.11
C ILE A 170 -11.44 -24.03 20.15
N LEU A 171 -11.75 -25.09 20.92
CA LEU A 171 -10.90 -26.28 21.03
C LEU A 171 -10.71 -26.96 19.66
N TYR A 172 -11.78 -27.07 18.85
CA TYR A 172 -11.68 -27.65 17.50
C TYR A 172 -10.68 -26.88 16.64
N HIS A 173 -10.75 -25.56 16.61
CA HIS A 173 -9.81 -24.74 15.84
C HIS A 173 -8.37 -24.83 16.37
N LEU A 174 -8.16 -24.96 17.66
CA LEU A 174 -6.84 -25.20 18.25
C LEU A 174 -6.31 -26.61 17.90
N ILE A 175 -7.18 -27.63 17.88
CA ILE A 175 -6.83 -28.99 17.43
C ILE A 175 -6.42 -28.94 15.95
N ALA A 176 -7.17 -28.23 15.13
CA ALA A 176 -6.88 -28.06 13.71
C ALA A 176 -5.54 -27.35 13.49
N ALA A 177 -5.32 -26.23 14.16
CA ALA A 177 -4.09 -25.46 14.04
C ALA A 177 -2.86 -26.27 14.44
N VAL A 178 -2.85 -26.84 15.64
CA VAL A 178 -1.72 -27.63 16.17
C VAL A 178 -1.55 -28.95 15.40
N GLY A 179 -2.66 -29.64 15.09
CA GLY A 179 -2.67 -30.91 14.36
C GLY A 179 -2.08 -30.77 12.97
N PHE A 180 -2.43 -29.72 12.23
CA PHE A 180 -1.86 -29.43 10.92
C PHE A 180 -0.34 -29.20 10.99
N GLU A 181 0.12 -28.34 11.90
CA GLU A 181 1.57 -28.07 12.08
C GLU A 181 2.36 -29.34 12.42
N GLN A 182 1.86 -30.16 13.34
CA GLN A 182 2.48 -31.43 13.75
C GLN A 182 2.49 -32.43 12.59
N PHE A 183 1.42 -32.49 11.79
CA PHE A 183 1.31 -33.38 10.65
C PHE A 183 2.33 -33.06 9.58
N ILE A 184 2.41 -31.79 9.15
CA ILE A 184 3.38 -31.38 8.12
C ILE A 184 4.83 -31.46 8.62
N HIS A 185 5.07 -31.19 9.90
CA HIS A 185 6.39 -31.41 10.50
C HIS A 185 6.85 -32.89 10.40
N LYS A 186 5.93 -33.83 10.69
CA LYS A 186 6.21 -35.26 10.64
C LYS A 186 6.36 -35.81 9.21
N LYS A 187 5.52 -35.34 8.28
CA LYS A 187 5.48 -35.88 6.90
C LYS A 187 6.52 -35.25 5.98
N PHE A 188 6.91 -33.98 6.22
CA PHE A 188 7.78 -33.18 5.34
C PHE A 188 8.97 -32.60 6.12
N ILE A 189 9.78 -33.50 6.65
CA ILE A 189 10.94 -33.17 7.50
C ILE A 189 11.90 -32.23 6.76
N GLY A 190 12.32 -31.16 7.44
CA GLY A 190 13.29 -30.18 6.92
C GLY A 190 12.76 -29.20 5.89
N GLN A 191 11.52 -29.34 5.41
CA GLN A 191 10.93 -28.35 4.50
C GLN A 191 10.49 -27.09 5.25
N LYS A 192 10.79 -25.92 4.65
CA LYS A 192 10.34 -24.63 5.17
C LYS A 192 8.82 -24.52 5.09
N ARG A 193 8.20 -24.13 6.19
CA ARG A 193 6.75 -23.91 6.32
C ARG A 193 6.40 -22.66 7.12
N PHE A 194 7.38 -22.05 7.82
CA PHE A 194 7.19 -20.90 8.73
C PHE A 194 6.06 -21.14 9.74
N SER A 195 6.29 -22.12 10.59
CA SER A 195 5.31 -22.66 11.55
C SER A 195 4.61 -21.57 12.39
N LEU A 196 3.32 -21.76 12.61
CA LEU A 196 2.50 -20.96 13.53
C LEU A 196 2.67 -21.36 15.00
N GLU A 197 3.40 -22.45 15.30
CA GLU A 197 3.52 -22.99 16.66
C GLU A 197 4.04 -21.96 17.67
N GLY A 198 3.25 -21.73 18.72
CA GLY A 198 3.39 -20.68 19.73
C GLY A 198 2.45 -19.48 19.53
N LEU A 199 1.67 -19.46 18.45
CA LEU A 199 0.67 -18.44 18.09
C LEU A 199 -0.59 -19.06 17.46
N GLU A 200 -0.86 -20.34 17.73
CA GLU A 200 -1.95 -21.12 17.11
C GLU A 200 -3.33 -20.55 17.42
N ALA A 201 -3.46 -19.75 18.48
CA ALA A 201 -4.67 -19.01 18.80
C ALA A 201 -5.12 -18.03 17.71
N LEU A 202 -4.24 -17.70 16.73
CA LEU A 202 -4.61 -16.94 15.54
C LEU A 202 -5.76 -17.60 14.76
N ILE A 203 -5.82 -18.93 14.71
CA ILE A 203 -6.83 -19.63 13.91
C ILE A 203 -8.25 -19.44 14.50
N PRO A 204 -8.52 -19.73 15.77
CA PRO A 204 -9.83 -19.37 16.35
C PRO A 204 -10.09 -17.85 16.37
N ALA A 205 -9.06 -16.99 16.42
CA ALA A 205 -9.24 -15.55 16.34
C ALA A 205 -9.73 -15.09 14.97
N LEU A 206 -9.18 -15.61 13.88
CA LEU A 206 -9.63 -15.29 12.52
C LEU A 206 -11.04 -15.84 12.26
N ASP A 207 -11.32 -17.06 12.70
CA ASP A 207 -12.65 -17.64 12.64
C ASP A 207 -13.68 -16.74 13.36
N ALA A 208 -13.39 -16.35 14.61
CA ALA A 208 -14.26 -15.45 15.37
C ALA A 208 -14.40 -14.05 14.72
N THR A 209 -13.35 -13.55 14.04
CA THR A 209 -13.40 -12.27 13.31
C THR A 209 -14.37 -12.37 12.14
N ILE A 210 -14.35 -13.48 11.40
CA ILE A 210 -15.22 -13.72 10.26
C ILE A 210 -16.67 -13.94 10.73
N GLU A 211 -16.88 -14.81 11.73
CA GLU A 211 -18.20 -15.10 12.30
C GLU A 211 -18.86 -13.84 12.84
N HIS A 212 -18.19 -13.12 13.75
CA HIS A 212 -18.74 -11.93 14.38
C HIS A 212 -18.85 -10.75 13.40
N GLY A 213 -17.90 -10.60 12.47
CA GLY A 213 -17.98 -9.62 11.40
C GLY A 213 -19.20 -9.86 10.49
N ALA A 214 -19.47 -11.11 10.14
CA ALA A 214 -20.65 -11.49 9.36
C ALA A 214 -21.96 -11.22 10.11
N GLU A 215 -22.00 -11.44 11.43
CA GLU A 215 -23.14 -11.05 12.27
C GLU A 215 -23.38 -9.54 12.22
N GLN A 216 -22.31 -8.73 12.24
CA GLN A 216 -22.34 -7.27 12.14
C GLN A 216 -22.55 -6.74 10.71
N GLY A 217 -22.75 -7.62 9.72
CA GLY A 217 -23.12 -7.25 8.36
C GLY A 217 -22.01 -7.33 7.32
N ALA A 218 -20.81 -7.76 7.68
CA ALA A 218 -19.75 -7.99 6.70
C ALA A 218 -20.10 -9.20 5.80
N ARG A 219 -19.80 -9.05 4.51
CA ARG A 219 -20.02 -10.07 3.48
C ARG A 219 -18.71 -10.52 2.83
N GLU A 220 -17.64 -9.79 3.14
CA GLU A 220 -16.35 -10.01 2.50
C GLU A 220 -15.21 -9.64 3.44
N PHE A 221 -14.10 -10.38 3.34
CA PHE A 221 -12.88 -10.14 4.12
C PHE A 221 -11.67 -10.22 3.20
N VAL A 222 -10.79 -9.22 3.27
CA VAL A 222 -9.51 -9.18 2.57
C VAL A 222 -8.39 -9.31 3.57
N ILE A 223 -7.58 -10.37 3.46
CA ILE A 223 -6.54 -10.70 4.42
C ILE A 223 -5.16 -10.50 3.78
N GLY A 224 -4.38 -9.57 4.32
CA GLY A 224 -2.97 -9.38 4.03
C GLY A 224 -2.12 -9.99 5.14
N MET A 225 -1.17 -10.87 4.83
CA MET A 225 -0.31 -11.45 5.86
C MET A 225 1.06 -11.88 5.33
N ALA A 226 2.05 -11.89 6.21
CA ALA A 226 3.35 -12.48 5.95
C ALA A 226 3.28 -14.04 5.91
N HIS A 227 4.44 -14.66 5.71
CA HIS A 227 4.58 -16.12 5.54
C HIS A 227 4.27 -16.96 6.80
N ARG A 228 4.48 -16.40 8.03
CA ARG A 228 4.30 -17.18 9.28
C ARG A 228 2.84 -17.51 9.53
N GLY A 229 2.56 -18.81 9.65
CA GLY A 229 1.21 -19.32 9.84
C GLY A 229 0.33 -19.31 8.59
N ARG A 230 0.83 -18.82 7.44
CA ARG A 230 0.03 -18.68 6.21
C ARG A 230 -0.55 -20.01 5.73
N LEU A 231 0.23 -21.10 5.77
CA LEU A 231 -0.26 -22.43 5.38
C LEU A 231 -1.39 -22.93 6.27
N ASN A 232 -1.35 -22.56 7.55
CA ASN A 232 -2.42 -22.87 8.50
C ASN A 232 -3.70 -22.04 8.22
N VAL A 233 -3.55 -20.75 7.95
CA VAL A 233 -4.65 -19.86 7.57
C VAL A 233 -5.29 -20.32 6.26
N ILE A 234 -4.49 -20.64 5.23
CA ILE A 234 -5.03 -21.01 3.92
C ILE A 234 -5.81 -22.33 3.95
N THR A 235 -5.46 -23.25 4.88
CA THR A 235 -6.20 -24.51 5.05
C THR A 235 -7.38 -24.39 6.01
N ASN A 236 -7.15 -23.89 7.21
CA ASN A 236 -8.14 -23.94 8.29
C ASN A 236 -9.13 -22.76 8.29
N ILE A 237 -8.78 -21.63 7.64
CA ILE A 237 -9.66 -20.46 7.50
C ILE A 237 -10.19 -20.32 6.08
N MET A 238 -9.28 -20.33 5.08
CA MET A 238 -9.68 -20.18 3.68
C MET A 238 -10.26 -21.46 3.08
N GLN A 239 -10.18 -22.58 3.80
CA GLN A 239 -10.69 -23.91 3.42
C GLN A 239 -10.12 -24.43 2.07
N LYS A 240 -8.85 -24.10 1.77
CA LYS A 240 -8.15 -24.75 0.66
C LYS A 240 -8.01 -26.25 0.95
N PRO A 241 -8.34 -27.15 0.00
CA PRO A 241 -8.26 -28.59 0.22
C PRO A 241 -6.86 -29.04 0.64
N PHE A 242 -6.75 -29.82 1.71
CA PHE A 242 -5.46 -30.30 2.24
C PHE A 242 -4.63 -31.06 1.20
N ASN A 243 -5.27 -31.84 0.30
CA ASN A 243 -4.55 -32.54 -0.75
C ASN A 243 -3.87 -31.59 -1.74
N GLU A 244 -4.40 -30.39 -1.99
CA GLU A 244 -3.74 -29.35 -2.82
C GLU A 244 -2.49 -28.82 -2.09
N ILE A 245 -2.59 -28.54 -0.81
CA ILE A 245 -1.44 -28.11 0.01
C ILE A 245 -0.36 -29.19 0.09
N PHE A 246 -0.76 -30.47 0.31
CA PHE A 246 0.21 -31.55 0.37
C PHE A 246 0.89 -31.82 -0.97
N ALA A 247 0.20 -31.59 -2.09
CA ALA A 247 0.80 -31.62 -3.43
C ALA A 247 1.89 -30.55 -3.58
N GLU A 248 1.68 -29.33 -3.04
CA GLU A 248 2.69 -28.27 -3.02
C GLU A 248 3.94 -28.63 -2.15
N PHE A 249 3.77 -29.44 -1.12
CA PHE A 249 4.89 -29.99 -0.36
C PHE A 249 5.62 -31.13 -1.07
N ILE A 250 4.91 -31.97 -1.81
CA ILE A 250 5.49 -33.03 -2.64
C ILE A 250 6.30 -32.39 -3.78
N GLY A 251 5.74 -31.38 -4.46
CA GLY A 251 6.47 -30.47 -5.34
C GLY A 251 7.00 -31.10 -6.62
N GLU A 252 6.23 -31.97 -7.30
CA GLU A 252 6.70 -32.63 -8.52
C GLU A 252 6.61 -31.73 -9.77
N SER A 253 5.42 -31.13 -10.04
CA SER A 253 5.23 -30.24 -11.20
C SER A 253 3.97 -29.41 -11.04
N TYR A 254 3.89 -28.30 -11.78
CA TYR A 254 2.65 -27.57 -11.98
C TYR A 254 1.76 -28.26 -13.03
N ASP A 255 0.45 -28.06 -12.97
CA ASP A 255 -0.49 -28.53 -14.01
C ASP A 255 -0.18 -27.86 -15.36
N ASP A 256 0.18 -26.57 -15.36
CA ASP A 256 0.63 -25.81 -16.51
C ASP A 256 2.15 -25.66 -16.46
N GLU A 257 2.85 -26.26 -17.45
CA GLU A 257 4.30 -26.26 -17.56
C GLU A 257 4.87 -24.86 -17.87
N SER A 258 4.08 -23.89 -18.34
CA SER A 258 4.49 -22.50 -18.57
C SER A 258 4.60 -21.68 -17.29
N THR A 259 4.03 -22.16 -16.19
CA THR A 259 3.97 -21.48 -14.89
C THR A 259 5.35 -21.52 -14.23
N LEU A 260 5.90 -20.34 -13.88
CA LEU A 260 7.10 -20.23 -13.04
C LEU A 260 6.76 -20.49 -11.56
N GLY A 261 5.64 -19.92 -11.10
CA GLY A 261 5.13 -20.12 -9.74
C GLY A 261 5.95 -19.44 -8.65
N ASP A 262 5.54 -19.67 -7.41
CA ASP A 262 6.21 -19.17 -6.19
C ASP A 262 6.20 -20.25 -5.10
N VAL A 263 6.92 -20.00 -4.03
CA VAL A 263 6.92 -20.88 -2.86
C VAL A 263 5.54 -20.93 -2.20
N LYS A 264 5.17 -22.11 -1.71
CA LYS A 264 3.83 -22.39 -1.17
C LYS A 264 3.31 -21.41 -0.09
N TYR A 265 4.20 -20.82 0.68
CA TYR A 265 3.87 -19.85 1.73
C TYR A 265 3.76 -18.40 1.26
N HIS A 266 3.72 -18.16 -0.07
CA HIS A 266 3.43 -16.86 -0.69
C HIS A 266 2.11 -16.84 -1.46
N LEU A 267 1.57 -18.01 -1.79
CA LEU A 267 0.38 -18.13 -2.64
C LEU A 267 -0.84 -17.46 -2.00
N GLY A 268 -1.64 -16.82 -2.83
CA GLY A 268 -2.95 -16.30 -2.48
C GLY A 268 -4.06 -17.32 -2.63
N TYR A 269 -5.24 -16.99 -2.11
CA TYR A 269 -6.42 -17.84 -2.28
C TYR A 269 -7.69 -17.02 -2.10
N SER A 270 -8.70 -17.29 -2.93
CA SER A 270 -10.03 -16.73 -2.81
C SER A 270 -11.05 -17.86 -2.66
N ASN A 271 -12.00 -17.72 -1.73
CA ASN A 271 -13.04 -18.70 -1.49
C ASN A 271 -14.31 -18.04 -0.94
N THR A 272 -15.45 -18.73 -1.09
CA THR A 272 -16.69 -18.39 -0.41
C THR A 272 -16.95 -19.46 0.64
N VAL A 273 -17.03 -19.06 1.88
CA VAL A 273 -17.28 -19.97 3.03
C VAL A 273 -18.64 -19.67 3.63
N GLU A 274 -19.20 -20.65 4.32
CA GLU A 274 -20.43 -20.50 5.09
C GLU A 274 -20.10 -20.46 6.58
N THR A 275 -20.59 -19.43 7.26
CA THR A 275 -20.42 -19.26 8.70
C THR A 275 -21.29 -20.25 9.48
N ASP A 276 -21.00 -20.45 10.76
CA ASP A 276 -21.80 -21.31 11.68
C ASP A 276 -23.29 -20.86 11.75
N TYR A 277 -23.55 -19.59 11.45
CA TYR A 277 -24.91 -19.03 11.38
C TYR A 277 -25.55 -19.10 9.99
N GLY A 278 -24.91 -19.80 9.03
CA GLY A 278 -25.43 -20.01 7.69
C GLY A 278 -25.29 -18.81 6.76
N LYS A 279 -24.45 -17.81 7.08
CA LYS A 279 -24.15 -16.69 6.20
C LYS A 279 -22.99 -17.04 5.28
N LYS A 280 -23.15 -16.77 3.98
CA LYS A 280 -22.07 -16.90 3.01
C LYS A 280 -21.24 -15.64 2.98
N VAL A 281 -19.92 -15.77 3.16
CA VAL A 281 -18.95 -14.68 3.09
C VAL A 281 -17.82 -15.02 2.14
N ARG A 282 -17.31 -14.00 1.45
CA ARG A 282 -16.15 -14.14 0.56
C ARG A 282 -14.87 -13.82 1.35
N LEU A 283 -13.88 -14.68 1.20
CA LEU A 283 -12.57 -14.53 1.83
C LEU A 283 -11.49 -14.43 0.75
N HIS A 284 -10.61 -13.47 0.86
CA HIS A 284 -9.51 -13.23 -0.05
C HIS A 284 -8.20 -13.11 0.73
N LEU A 285 -7.31 -14.10 0.59
CA LEU A 285 -5.96 -14.06 1.12
C LEU A 285 -5.03 -13.57 0.02
N VAL A 286 -4.54 -12.35 0.14
CA VAL A 286 -3.70 -11.70 -0.87
C VAL A 286 -2.36 -12.42 -1.00
N PRO A 287 -1.88 -12.79 -2.21
CA PRO A 287 -0.53 -13.30 -2.39
C PRO A 287 0.51 -12.25 -1.99
N ASN A 288 1.65 -12.67 -1.47
CA ASN A 288 2.69 -11.73 -1.05
C ASN A 288 4.10 -12.30 -1.25
N PRO A 289 5.12 -11.44 -1.44
CA PRO A 289 6.52 -11.84 -1.43
C PRO A 289 7.08 -11.94 0.00
N SER A 290 8.36 -12.32 0.13
CA SER A 290 9.08 -12.28 1.41
C SER A 290 9.37 -10.86 1.94
N HIS A 291 9.08 -9.82 1.17
CA HIS A 291 9.26 -8.41 1.56
C HIS A 291 8.17 -8.01 2.53
N LEU A 292 8.52 -8.01 3.82
CA LEU A 292 7.56 -7.82 4.91
C LEU A 292 6.83 -6.47 4.81
N GLU A 293 5.54 -6.48 5.16
CA GLU A 293 4.61 -5.35 5.24
C GLU A 293 4.17 -4.76 3.88
N THR A 294 4.76 -5.18 2.75
CA THR A 294 4.36 -4.70 1.42
C THR A 294 2.92 -5.07 1.06
N VAL A 295 2.42 -6.16 1.62
CA VAL A 295 1.05 -6.63 1.39
C VAL A 295 -0.01 -5.74 2.05
N GLY A 296 0.37 -4.94 3.07
CA GLY A 296 -0.55 -4.04 3.78
C GLY A 296 -1.27 -3.09 2.82
N PRO A 297 -0.57 -2.17 2.16
CA PRO A 297 -1.21 -1.23 1.23
C PRO A 297 -1.89 -1.93 0.04
N VAL A 298 -1.37 -3.09 -0.42
CA VAL A 298 -2.01 -3.88 -1.49
C VAL A 298 -3.37 -4.42 -1.05
N ALA A 299 -3.45 -4.98 0.16
CA ALA A 299 -4.72 -5.48 0.72
C ALA A 299 -5.75 -4.35 0.91
N GLU A 300 -5.30 -3.19 1.39
CA GLU A 300 -6.15 -1.99 1.53
C GLU A 300 -6.66 -1.49 0.17
N GLY A 301 -5.82 -1.50 -0.87
CA GLY A 301 -6.22 -1.14 -2.22
C GLY A 301 -7.28 -2.09 -2.79
N ILE A 302 -7.09 -3.40 -2.62
CA ILE A 302 -8.09 -4.42 -2.99
C ILE A 302 -9.40 -4.18 -2.24
N ALA A 303 -9.32 -4.02 -0.92
CA ALA A 303 -10.49 -3.79 -0.08
C ALA A 303 -11.26 -2.54 -0.53
N ARG A 304 -10.55 -1.43 -0.80
CA ARG A 304 -11.17 -0.20 -1.25
C ARG A 304 -11.85 -0.34 -2.62
N ALA A 305 -11.21 -0.99 -3.58
CA ALA A 305 -11.80 -1.21 -4.90
C ALA A 305 -13.10 -2.04 -4.80
N ARG A 306 -13.09 -3.09 -3.96
CA ARG A 306 -14.26 -3.94 -3.72
C ARG A 306 -15.40 -3.17 -3.03
N ILE A 307 -15.08 -2.30 -2.06
CA ILE A 307 -16.06 -1.41 -1.41
C ILE A 307 -16.68 -0.45 -2.43
N ASP A 308 -15.86 0.18 -3.26
CA ASP A 308 -16.33 1.16 -4.25
C ASP A 308 -17.19 0.54 -5.35
N ASP A 309 -16.83 -0.67 -5.82
CA ASP A 309 -17.46 -1.34 -6.96
C ASP A 309 -18.62 -2.25 -6.52
N GLU A 310 -18.37 -3.21 -5.64
CA GLU A 310 -19.36 -4.24 -5.32
C GLU A 310 -20.24 -3.93 -4.11
N HIS A 311 -19.79 -3.05 -3.23
CA HIS A 311 -20.53 -2.69 -2.03
C HIS A 311 -21.09 -1.27 -2.05
N SER A 312 -21.05 -0.59 -3.21
CA SER A 312 -21.62 0.78 -3.38
C SER A 312 -21.10 1.80 -2.35
N GLY A 313 -19.89 1.61 -1.86
CA GLY A 313 -19.26 2.47 -0.85
C GLY A 313 -19.60 2.09 0.60
N ASP A 314 -20.36 1.02 0.84
CA ASP A 314 -20.68 0.57 2.21
C ASP A 314 -19.48 -0.11 2.87
N VAL A 315 -18.75 0.64 3.68
CA VAL A 315 -17.55 0.19 4.39
C VAL A 315 -17.82 -0.88 5.47
N LYS A 316 -19.08 -1.12 5.87
CA LYS A 316 -19.43 -2.19 6.80
C LYS A 316 -19.46 -3.55 6.14
N SER A 317 -19.72 -3.58 4.84
CA SER A 317 -19.86 -4.83 4.09
C SER A 317 -18.56 -5.58 3.85
N LEU A 318 -17.39 -4.91 4.01
CA LEU A 318 -16.08 -5.52 3.84
C LEU A 318 -15.14 -5.13 4.99
N ILE A 319 -14.42 -6.10 5.54
CA ILE A 319 -13.43 -5.89 6.61
C ILE A 319 -12.05 -6.30 6.11
N PRO A 320 -11.10 -5.35 5.97
CA PRO A 320 -9.70 -5.68 5.77
C PRO A 320 -9.07 -6.15 7.09
N ILE A 321 -8.21 -7.19 6.99
CA ILE A 321 -7.43 -7.75 8.09
C ILE A 321 -5.98 -7.78 7.65
N VAL A 322 -5.09 -7.13 8.41
CA VAL A 322 -3.65 -7.17 8.15
C VAL A 322 -2.94 -7.85 9.31
N ILE A 323 -2.22 -8.94 9.02
CA ILE A 323 -1.50 -9.73 10.02
C ILE A 323 -0.02 -9.47 9.89
N HIS A 324 0.56 -8.89 10.94
CA HIS A 324 1.93 -8.41 11.00
C HIS A 324 2.84 -9.32 11.83
N GLY A 325 4.15 -9.27 11.57
CA GLY A 325 5.16 -9.68 12.51
C GLY A 325 5.56 -8.52 13.43
N ASP A 326 5.84 -8.79 14.71
CA ASP A 326 6.15 -7.76 15.72
C ASP A 326 7.40 -6.91 15.37
N ALA A 327 8.44 -7.54 14.83
CA ALA A 327 9.62 -6.81 14.40
C ALA A 327 9.40 -5.99 13.14
N ALA A 328 8.54 -6.46 12.23
CA ALA A 328 8.26 -5.81 10.96
C ALA A 328 7.35 -4.58 11.15
N VAL A 329 6.23 -4.72 11.87
CA VAL A 329 5.29 -3.62 12.12
C VAL A 329 5.95 -2.44 12.83
N ALA A 330 6.93 -2.72 13.70
CA ALA A 330 7.65 -1.69 14.45
C ALA A 330 8.73 -0.95 13.63
N ALA A 331 9.21 -1.52 12.52
CA ALA A 331 10.40 -1.04 11.83
C ALA A 331 10.20 -0.67 10.35
N GLN A 332 9.25 -1.30 9.66
CA GLN A 332 9.01 -1.05 8.22
C GLN A 332 8.22 0.24 8.01
N GLY A 333 8.83 1.22 7.33
CA GLY A 333 8.21 2.54 7.10
C GLY A 333 6.89 2.48 6.32
N VAL A 334 6.70 1.48 5.46
CA VAL A 334 5.46 1.30 4.70
C VAL A 334 4.22 1.08 5.59
N VAL A 335 4.41 0.56 6.81
CA VAL A 335 3.33 0.46 7.82
C VAL A 335 2.83 1.85 8.20
N TYR A 336 3.76 2.78 8.50
CA TYR A 336 3.40 4.17 8.81
C TYR A 336 2.66 4.82 7.63
N GLU A 337 3.14 4.64 6.41
CA GLU A 337 2.50 5.16 5.20
C GLU A 337 1.07 4.61 5.04
N THR A 338 0.89 3.30 5.24
CA THR A 338 -0.40 2.62 5.12
C THR A 338 -1.43 3.11 6.15
N ILE A 339 -1.06 3.19 7.42
CA ILE A 339 -2.01 3.65 8.45
C ILE A 339 -2.39 5.12 8.30
N GLN A 340 -1.53 5.96 7.72
CA GLN A 340 -1.87 7.35 7.40
C GLN A 340 -2.97 7.44 6.34
N MET A 341 -3.16 6.42 5.51
CA MET A 341 -4.25 6.39 4.51
C MET A 341 -5.62 6.10 5.12
N SER A 342 -5.69 5.52 6.31
CA SER A 342 -6.89 4.89 6.89
C SER A 342 -8.14 5.78 6.96
N ARG A 343 -7.98 7.10 7.04
CA ARG A 343 -9.09 8.06 7.09
C ARG A 343 -9.10 9.07 5.93
N LEU A 344 -8.23 8.89 4.94
CA LEU A 344 -8.20 9.77 3.79
C LEU A 344 -9.30 9.40 2.79
N LYS A 345 -9.99 10.41 2.24
CA LYS A 345 -11.14 10.24 1.34
C LYS A 345 -10.90 9.26 0.19
N GLY A 346 -9.72 9.29 -0.40
CA GLY A 346 -9.37 8.43 -1.55
C GLY A 346 -8.95 7.00 -1.16
N TYR A 347 -8.70 6.72 0.12
CA TYR A 347 -8.01 5.51 0.57
C TYR A 347 -8.73 4.74 1.67
N SER A 348 -9.58 5.41 2.45
CA SER A 348 -10.25 4.81 3.61
C SER A 348 -11.08 3.58 3.24
N THR A 349 -10.92 2.51 4.02
CA THR A 349 -11.67 1.25 3.93
C THR A 349 -12.68 1.09 5.07
N GLY A 350 -12.86 2.13 5.90
CA GLY A 350 -13.73 2.06 7.09
C GLY A 350 -13.07 1.36 8.27
N GLY A 351 -11.74 1.39 8.32
CA GLY A 351 -10.91 0.80 9.36
C GLY A 351 -10.48 -0.63 9.07
N THR A 352 -9.29 -0.96 9.56
CA THR A 352 -8.61 -2.25 9.40
C THR A 352 -8.42 -2.91 10.75
N ILE A 353 -8.57 -4.22 10.81
CA ILE A 353 -8.20 -5.02 11.97
C ILE A 353 -6.75 -5.46 11.78
N HIS A 354 -5.84 -4.89 12.58
CA HIS A 354 -4.44 -5.23 12.60
C HIS A 354 -4.16 -6.27 13.68
N ILE A 355 -3.64 -7.43 13.31
CA ILE A 355 -3.24 -8.49 14.25
C ILE A 355 -1.73 -8.65 14.20
N VAL A 356 -1.05 -8.40 15.31
CA VAL A 356 0.40 -8.54 15.40
C VAL A 356 0.75 -9.88 16.01
N LEU A 357 1.38 -10.77 15.24
CA LEU A 357 1.91 -12.04 15.72
C LEU A 357 3.23 -11.78 16.48
N ASN A 358 3.12 -11.43 17.73
CA ASN A 358 4.25 -11.02 18.56
C ASN A 358 5.00 -12.23 19.14
N ASN A 359 5.97 -12.73 18.41
CA ASN A 359 6.82 -13.83 18.87
C ASN A 359 8.09 -13.38 19.59
N GLN A 360 8.29 -12.07 19.79
CA GLN A 360 9.34 -11.43 20.58
C GLN A 360 10.77 -11.54 19.99
N VAL A 361 10.92 -12.00 18.74
CA VAL A 361 12.21 -12.16 18.06
C VAL A 361 12.07 -11.86 16.58
N GLY A 362 12.84 -10.92 16.05
CA GLY A 362 12.97 -10.63 14.63
C GLY A 362 14.23 -11.28 14.04
N PHE A 363 14.09 -12.31 13.20
CA PHE A 363 15.20 -13.15 12.76
C PHE A 363 15.96 -13.70 13.98
N THR A 364 17.13 -13.13 14.32
CA THR A 364 17.95 -13.43 15.50
C THR A 364 18.04 -12.26 16.49
N THR A 365 17.34 -11.15 16.21
CA THR A 365 17.37 -9.93 17.03
C THR A 365 16.31 -10.00 18.10
N ASN A 366 16.72 -9.84 19.36
CA ASN A 366 15.80 -9.75 20.49
C ASN A 366 14.98 -8.46 20.43
N TYR A 367 13.76 -8.46 20.94
CA TYR A 367 12.88 -7.28 20.92
C TYR A 367 13.49 -6.06 21.63
N THR A 368 14.39 -6.27 22.62
CA THR A 368 15.12 -5.21 23.31
C THR A 368 16.10 -4.46 22.42
N ASP A 369 16.58 -5.13 21.37
CA ASP A 369 17.57 -4.60 20.42
C ASP A 369 16.91 -4.17 19.10
N ALA A 370 15.62 -4.54 18.91
CA ALA A 370 14.90 -4.32 17.68
C ALA A 370 14.12 -3.00 17.64
N ARG A 371 13.76 -2.44 18.79
CA ARG A 371 12.97 -1.20 18.87
C ARG A 371 13.17 -0.43 20.16
N SER A 372 13.01 0.89 20.09
CA SER A 372 13.02 1.80 21.25
C SER A 372 11.65 1.92 21.92
N SER A 373 10.56 1.65 21.19
CA SER A 373 9.19 1.72 21.70
C SER A 373 8.91 0.60 22.71
N THR A 374 7.95 0.86 23.62
CA THR A 374 7.51 -0.14 24.60
C THR A 374 6.90 -1.35 23.94
N TYR A 375 5.99 -1.12 22.99
CA TYR A 375 5.32 -2.15 22.23
C TYR A 375 5.65 -2.06 20.73
N SER A 376 5.54 -3.16 20.04
CA SER A 376 5.62 -3.17 18.57
C SER A 376 4.45 -2.42 17.92
N THR A 377 3.34 -2.36 18.63
CA THR A 377 2.10 -1.68 18.24
C THR A 377 2.06 -0.18 18.56
N ASP A 378 3.13 0.42 19.07
CA ASP A 378 3.14 1.87 19.36
C ASP A 378 2.91 2.74 18.11
N VAL A 379 3.10 2.20 16.92
CA VAL A 379 2.72 2.85 15.64
C VAL A 379 1.22 3.16 15.57
N ALA A 380 0.35 2.40 16.21
CA ALA A 380 -1.10 2.64 16.27
C ALA A 380 -1.46 3.98 16.89
N LYS A 381 -0.61 4.51 17.77
CA LYS A 381 -0.81 5.80 18.45
C LYS A 381 -0.76 6.99 17.49
N VAL A 382 -0.10 6.83 16.33
CA VAL A 382 0.00 7.87 15.29
C VAL A 382 -1.39 8.25 14.77
N THR A 383 -2.25 7.27 14.56
CA THR A 383 -3.63 7.46 14.07
C THR A 383 -4.67 7.40 15.18
N LEU A 384 -4.25 7.36 16.43
CA LEU A 384 -5.11 7.26 17.62
C LEU A 384 -6.04 6.04 17.53
N SER A 385 -5.48 4.88 17.23
CA SER A 385 -6.18 3.60 17.16
C SER A 385 -6.00 2.85 18.48
N PRO A 386 -7.03 2.26 19.09
CA PRO A 386 -6.90 1.49 20.32
C PRO A 386 -6.06 0.24 20.11
N VAL A 387 -5.35 -0.18 21.15
CA VAL A 387 -4.53 -1.40 21.15
C VAL A 387 -4.94 -2.33 22.27
N PHE A 388 -5.10 -3.61 21.93
CA PHE A 388 -5.36 -4.69 22.87
C PHE A 388 -4.17 -5.67 22.86
N HIS A 389 -3.55 -5.89 24.03
CA HIS A 389 -2.49 -6.87 24.22
C HIS A 389 -3.07 -8.14 24.84
N VAL A 390 -2.87 -9.27 24.21
CA VAL A 390 -3.51 -10.53 24.66
C VAL A 390 -2.47 -11.64 24.73
N ASN A 391 -2.57 -12.49 25.76
CA ASN A 391 -1.78 -13.70 25.90
C ASN A 391 -2.26 -14.76 24.90
N ALA A 392 -1.36 -15.27 24.05
CA ALA A 392 -1.67 -16.32 23.07
C ALA A 392 -2.09 -17.66 23.70
N ASP A 393 -1.79 -17.88 24.98
CA ASP A 393 -2.23 -19.07 25.72
C ASP A 393 -3.66 -18.95 26.28
N ASP A 394 -4.29 -17.79 26.16
CA ASP A 394 -5.66 -17.52 26.62
C ASP A 394 -6.60 -17.25 25.44
N PRO A 395 -7.10 -18.30 24.77
CA PRO A 395 -7.94 -18.14 23.58
C PRO A 395 -9.30 -17.48 23.89
N GLU A 396 -9.85 -17.63 25.10
CA GLU A 396 -11.11 -17.00 25.49
C GLU A 396 -10.91 -15.47 25.62
N ALA A 397 -9.82 -15.02 26.25
CA ALA A 397 -9.45 -13.60 26.29
C ALA A 397 -9.24 -13.03 24.89
N LEU A 398 -8.60 -13.79 23.99
CA LEU A 398 -8.39 -13.36 22.61
C LEU A 398 -9.72 -13.18 21.86
N LEU A 399 -10.63 -14.13 21.96
CA LEU A 399 -11.94 -14.04 21.29
C LEU A 399 -12.81 -12.89 21.86
N HIS A 400 -12.70 -12.59 23.17
CA HIS A 400 -13.31 -11.41 23.76
C HIS A 400 -12.78 -10.13 23.10
N VAL A 401 -11.48 -10.00 22.97
CA VAL A 401 -10.82 -8.86 22.31
C VAL A 401 -11.20 -8.76 20.83
N ILE A 402 -11.26 -9.87 20.11
CA ILE A 402 -11.71 -9.92 18.71
C ILE A 402 -13.11 -9.33 18.57
N ARG A 403 -14.06 -9.73 19.41
CA ARG A 403 -15.43 -9.16 19.40
C ARG A 403 -15.42 -7.66 19.64
N LEU A 404 -14.67 -7.19 20.63
CA LEU A 404 -14.50 -5.75 20.88
C LEU A 404 -13.90 -5.00 19.70
N ALA A 405 -12.88 -5.58 19.06
CA ALA A 405 -12.20 -4.97 17.91
C ALA A 405 -13.14 -4.86 16.69
N VAL A 406 -13.89 -5.92 16.38
CA VAL A 406 -14.89 -5.90 15.29
C VAL A 406 -15.98 -4.87 15.59
N ASP A 407 -16.53 -4.87 16.81
CA ASP A 407 -17.56 -3.91 17.22
C ASP A 407 -17.06 -2.46 17.14
N PHE A 408 -15.82 -2.21 17.59
CA PHE A 408 -15.20 -0.89 17.51
C PHE A 408 -15.06 -0.43 16.05
N ARG A 409 -14.50 -1.29 15.20
CA ARG A 409 -14.34 -1.02 13.76
C ARG A 409 -15.68 -0.76 13.08
N GLN A 410 -16.68 -1.59 13.31
CA GLN A 410 -18.00 -1.47 12.69
C GLN A 410 -18.80 -0.26 13.20
N THR A 411 -18.50 0.20 14.41
CA THR A 411 -19.16 1.38 15.01
C THR A 411 -18.50 2.69 14.57
N PHE A 412 -17.17 2.73 14.57
CA PHE A 412 -16.43 3.99 14.41
C PHE A 412 -15.68 4.11 13.08
N HIS A 413 -15.62 3.03 12.29
CA HIS A 413 -14.90 3.01 11.01
C HIS A 413 -13.43 3.43 11.15
N ARG A 414 -12.74 2.86 12.15
CA ARG A 414 -11.34 3.13 12.48
C ARG A 414 -10.55 1.85 12.65
N ASP A 415 -9.25 1.98 12.46
CA ASP A 415 -8.31 0.89 12.72
C ASP A 415 -8.32 0.50 14.20
N VAL A 416 -8.04 -0.77 14.45
CA VAL A 416 -7.83 -1.34 15.77
C VAL A 416 -6.68 -2.33 15.71
N PHE A 417 -5.83 -2.34 16.74
CA PHE A 417 -4.66 -3.20 16.82
C PHE A 417 -4.81 -4.23 17.92
N ILE A 418 -4.43 -5.46 17.60
CA ILE A 418 -4.41 -6.59 18.54
C ILE A 418 -2.98 -7.14 18.55
N ASP A 419 -2.30 -7.00 19.68
CA ASP A 419 -0.96 -7.55 19.93
C ASP A 419 -1.13 -8.94 20.54
N LEU A 420 -1.06 -9.99 19.72
CA LEU A 420 -1.12 -11.39 20.15
C LEU A 420 0.25 -11.84 20.60
N LEU A 421 0.48 -11.79 21.90
CA LEU A 421 1.76 -12.08 22.53
C LEU A 421 1.96 -13.57 22.75
N GLY A 422 2.84 -14.17 22.00
CA GLY A 422 3.20 -15.57 22.08
C GLY A 422 4.70 -15.80 21.95
N TYR A 423 5.07 -16.86 21.28
CA TYR A 423 6.46 -17.24 21.00
C TYR A 423 6.58 -17.90 19.63
N ARG A 424 7.81 -18.13 19.19
CA ARG A 424 8.16 -18.86 17.97
C ARG A 424 8.86 -20.15 18.37
N LYS A 425 8.28 -21.31 18.09
CA LYS A 425 8.79 -22.60 18.54
C LYS A 425 10.12 -23.00 17.90
N TYR A 426 10.27 -22.75 16.60
CA TYR A 426 11.48 -23.04 15.84
C TYR A 426 12.30 -21.76 15.59
N GLY A 427 13.38 -21.82 14.83
CA GLY A 427 14.11 -20.66 14.36
C GLY A 427 13.28 -19.75 13.44
N HIS A 428 13.94 -18.88 12.66
CA HIS A 428 13.22 -18.08 11.66
C HIS A 428 12.42 -18.97 10.71
N ASN A 429 13.01 -20.11 10.33
CA ASN A 429 12.35 -21.23 9.67
C ASN A 429 12.82 -22.56 10.31
N GLU A 430 12.30 -23.68 9.83
CA GLU A 430 12.56 -25.01 10.42
C GLU A 430 13.98 -25.52 10.22
N GLY A 431 14.80 -24.90 9.39
CA GLY A 431 16.21 -25.21 9.20
C GLY A 431 17.17 -24.39 10.07
N ASP A 432 16.65 -23.45 10.86
CA ASP A 432 17.44 -22.54 11.70
C ASP A 432 17.47 -23.04 13.16
N GLU A 433 18.65 -22.96 13.80
CA GLU A 433 18.83 -23.32 15.23
C GLU A 433 18.83 -22.06 16.11
N PRO A 434 17.70 -21.73 16.72
CA PRO A 434 17.55 -20.45 17.43
C PRO A 434 18.31 -20.36 18.75
N ARG A 435 18.78 -21.47 19.32
CA ARG A 435 19.56 -21.49 20.56
C ARG A 435 20.95 -20.91 20.40
N PHE A 436 21.45 -20.77 19.18
CA PHE A 436 22.71 -20.04 18.94
C PHE A 436 22.65 -18.58 19.38
N THR A 437 21.47 -17.95 19.32
CA THR A 437 21.30 -16.53 19.64
C THR A 437 20.39 -16.25 20.83
N GLN A 438 19.36 -17.10 21.09
CA GLN A 438 18.41 -16.95 22.21
C GLN A 438 18.34 -18.21 23.08
N PRO A 439 19.41 -18.69 23.69
CA PRO A 439 19.44 -19.96 24.42
C PRO A 439 18.44 -19.99 25.60
N LEU A 440 18.34 -18.91 26.39
CA LEU A 440 17.43 -18.85 27.55
C LEU A 440 15.97 -18.88 27.13
N LEU A 441 15.61 -18.11 26.08
CA LEU A 441 14.24 -18.09 25.59
C LEU A 441 13.81 -19.47 25.10
N TYR A 442 14.65 -20.15 24.32
CA TYR A 442 14.32 -21.45 23.74
C TYR A 442 14.41 -22.58 24.76
N GLU A 443 15.12 -22.41 25.85
CA GLU A 443 15.02 -23.31 27.01
C GLU A 443 13.62 -23.22 27.65
N LEU A 444 13.08 -22.02 27.83
CA LEU A 444 11.73 -21.82 28.33
C LEU A 444 10.67 -22.37 27.37
N ILE A 445 10.78 -22.03 26.07
CA ILE A 445 9.87 -22.51 25.02
C ILE A 445 9.84 -24.03 24.95
N SER A 446 10.99 -24.70 25.07
CA SER A 446 11.06 -26.18 24.98
C SER A 446 10.27 -26.90 26.09
N LYS A 447 10.08 -26.24 27.24
CA LYS A 447 9.34 -26.76 28.40
C LYS A 447 7.88 -26.29 28.40
N HIS A 448 7.51 -25.36 27.55
CA HIS A 448 6.18 -24.76 27.53
C HIS A 448 5.21 -25.62 26.72
N PRO A 449 4.04 -26.01 27.28
CA PRO A 449 3.02 -26.74 26.53
C PRO A 449 2.36 -25.81 25.47
N ASN A 450 1.89 -26.38 24.38
CA ASN A 450 1.15 -25.60 23.38
C ASN A 450 -0.25 -25.20 23.88
N VAL A 451 -0.85 -24.17 23.29
CA VAL A 451 -2.15 -23.61 23.72
C VAL A 451 -3.30 -24.63 23.65
N ARG A 452 -3.30 -25.56 22.67
CA ARG A 452 -4.30 -26.64 22.62
C ARG A 452 -4.27 -27.48 23.89
N ASP A 453 -3.09 -27.89 24.36
CA ASP A 453 -2.94 -28.76 25.52
C ASP A 453 -3.30 -28.00 26.80
N ILE A 454 -2.93 -26.72 26.91
CA ILE A 454 -3.34 -25.83 28.02
C ILE A 454 -4.86 -25.74 28.08
N TYR A 455 -5.50 -25.40 26.95
CA TYR A 455 -6.93 -25.19 26.89
C TYR A 455 -7.71 -26.49 27.06
N THR A 456 -7.24 -27.62 26.51
CA THR A 456 -7.84 -28.95 26.72
C THR A 456 -7.86 -29.30 28.19
N LYS A 457 -6.75 -29.12 28.90
CA LYS A 457 -6.64 -29.35 30.34
C LYS A 457 -7.66 -28.51 31.12
N TYR A 458 -7.73 -27.20 30.82
CA TYR A 458 -8.70 -26.28 31.43
C TYR A 458 -10.15 -26.78 31.23
N LEU A 459 -10.53 -27.17 30.02
CA LEU A 459 -11.90 -27.63 29.72
C LEU A 459 -12.25 -28.96 30.44
N ILE A 460 -11.28 -29.86 30.58
CA ILE A 460 -11.48 -31.13 31.34
C ILE A 460 -11.64 -30.86 32.84
N GLU A 461 -10.74 -30.04 33.42
CA GLU A 461 -10.78 -29.67 34.84
C GLU A 461 -12.07 -28.90 35.18
N SER A 462 -12.55 -28.06 34.27
CA SER A 462 -13.81 -27.31 34.40
C SER A 462 -15.05 -28.10 33.99
N LYS A 463 -14.89 -29.37 33.59
CA LYS A 463 -15.95 -30.31 33.21
C LYS A 463 -16.81 -29.92 32.00
N PHE A 464 -16.24 -29.11 31.08
CA PHE A 464 -16.91 -28.77 29.81
C PHE A 464 -16.82 -29.93 28.79
N ILE A 465 -15.74 -30.71 28.84
CA ILE A 465 -15.52 -31.90 28.00
C ILE A 465 -14.91 -33.04 28.82
N SER A 466 -15.01 -34.28 28.31
CA SER A 466 -14.26 -35.43 28.84
C SER A 466 -12.92 -35.59 28.13
N SER A 467 -11.97 -36.26 28.77
CA SER A 467 -10.69 -36.64 28.16
C SER A 467 -10.86 -37.55 26.92
N ILE A 468 -11.91 -38.40 26.94
CA ILE A 468 -12.26 -39.27 25.80
C ILE A 468 -12.71 -38.44 24.61
N GLU A 469 -13.60 -37.47 24.83
CA GLU A 469 -14.08 -36.55 23.78
C GLU A 469 -12.96 -35.74 23.16
N ALA A 470 -12.08 -35.12 23.96
CA ALA A 470 -10.93 -34.38 23.47
C ALA A 470 -10.01 -35.25 22.60
N LYS A 471 -9.76 -36.47 23.00
CA LYS A 471 -8.95 -37.44 22.23
C LYS A 471 -9.64 -37.81 20.92
N GLN A 472 -10.92 -38.07 20.91
CA GLN A 472 -11.68 -38.37 19.69
C GLN A 472 -11.64 -37.23 18.68
N MET A 473 -11.78 -35.99 19.13
CA MET A 473 -11.66 -34.81 18.25
C MET A 473 -10.27 -34.75 17.57
N GLN A 474 -9.19 -35.01 18.31
CA GLN A 474 -7.82 -35.02 17.74
C GLN A 474 -7.63 -36.17 16.74
N GLU A 475 -8.12 -37.38 17.06
CA GLU A 475 -8.03 -38.56 16.19
C GLU A 475 -8.80 -38.31 14.88
N GLN A 476 -10.03 -37.82 14.94
CA GLN A 476 -10.83 -37.48 13.77
C GLN A 476 -10.13 -36.48 12.84
N TYR A 477 -9.49 -35.44 13.40
CA TYR A 477 -8.74 -34.46 12.59
C TYR A 477 -7.47 -35.09 11.95
N ASN A 478 -6.74 -35.92 12.68
CA ASN A 478 -5.58 -36.63 12.12
C ASN A 478 -5.98 -37.60 11.00
N ASP A 479 -7.09 -38.32 11.14
CA ASP A 479 -7.60 -39.22 10.11
C ASP A 479 -8.00 -38.46 8.84
N LEU A 480 -8.57 -37.24 8.98
CA LEU A 480 -8.86 -36.35 7.88
C LEU A 480 -7.57 -35.97 7.12
N LEU A 481 -6.50 -35.58 7.84
CA LEU A 481 -5.22 -35.22 7.24
C LEU A 481 -4.58 -36.41 6.50
N GLU A 482 -4.55 -37.62 7.11
CA GLU A 482 -4.01 -38.83 6.48
C GLU A 482 -4.77 -39.19 5.19
N LYS A 483 -6.09 -39.09 5.19
CA LYS A 483 -6.92 -39.32 3.99
C LYS A 483 -6.57 -38.36 2.86
N HIS A 484 -6.40 -37.07 3.17
CA HIS A 484 -6.02 -36.08 2.15
C HIS A 484 -4.56 -36.23 1.69
N PHE A 485 -3.67 -36.67 2.56
CA PHE A 485 -2.30 -36.96 2.20
C PHE A 485 -2.20 -38.15 1.23
N ALA A 486 -2.98 -39.20 1.43
CA ALA A 486 -3.07 -40.29 0.48
C ALA A 486 -3.52 -39.82 -0.91
N LYS A 487 -4.56 -38.97 -0.98
CA LYS A 487 -5.02 -38.36 -2.24
C LYS A 487 -3.96 -37.50 -2.93
N ALA A 488 -3.16 -36.73 -2.15
CA ALA A 488 -2.11 -35.91 -2.72
C ALA A 488 -0.98 -36.76 -3.37
N LYS A 489 -0.71 -37.95 -2.80
CA LYS A 489 0.26 -38.89 -3.39
C LYS A 489 -0.22 -39.52 -4.69
N GLU A 490 -1.52 -39.70 -4.86
CA GLU A 490 -2.11 -40.24 -6.09
C GLU A 490 -2.08 -39.20 -7.23
N ASN A 491 -2.18 -37.90 -6.90
CA ASN A 491 -2.11 -36.81 -7.87
C ASN A 491 -1.31 -35.62 -7.29
N PRO A 492 0.03 -35.63 -7.44
CA PRO A 492 0.91 -34.64 -6.84
C PRO A 492 1.06 -33.33 -7.63
N LYS A 493 0.27 -33.12 -8.68
CA LYS A 493 0.31 -31.90 -9.49
C LYS A 493 -0.19 -30.67 -8.73
N ILE A 494 0.58 -29.59 -8.82
CA ILE A 494 0.28 -28.30 -8.20
C ILE A 494 -0.64 -27.50 -9.10
N LYS A 495 -1.75 -27.01 -8.55
CA LYS A 495 -2.69 -26.11 -9.24
C LYS A 495 -2.61 -24.73 -8.66
N ILE A 496 -2.28 -23.74 -9.49
CA ILE A 496 -2.43 -22.33 -9.15
C ILE A 496 -3.85 -21.92 -9.52
N LYS A 497 -4.63 -21.51 -8.52
CA LYS A 497 -5.95 -20.94 -8.74
C LYS A 497 -5.84 -19.42 -8.86
N HIS A 498 -6.57 -18.84 -9.77
CA HIS A 498 -6.64 -17.39 -9.92
C HIS A 498 -7.13 -16.75 -8.61
N PHE A 499 -6.45 -15.69 -8.22
CA PHE A 499 -6.92 -14.79 -7.16
C PHE A 499 -8.06 -13.94 -7.73
N LEU A 500 -9.15 -13.73 -6.98
CA LEU A 500 -10.36 -13.03 -7.45
C LEU A 500 -10.89 -13.58 -8.78
N PRO A 501 -11.18 -14.89 -8.88
CA PRO A 501 -11.51 -15.52 -10.16
C PRO A 501 -12.75 -14.90 -10.81
N GLU A 502 -13.71 -14.39 -10.04
CA GLU A 502 -14.92 -13.74 -10.55
C GLU A 502 -14.64 -12.46 -11.34
N LYS A 503 -13.51 -11.80 -11.09
CA LYS A 503 -13.07 -10.60 -11.82
C LYS A 503 -12.23 -10.95 -13.05
N TRP A 504 -11.42 -12.00 -12.96
CA TRP A 504 -10.40 -12.31 -13.96
C TRP A 504 -10.79 -13.37 -15.00
N ASN A 505 -11.85 -14.14 -14.78
CA ASN A 505 -12.28 -15.18 -15.73
C ASN A 505 -12.67 -14.66 -17.14
N ALA A 506 -12.95 -13.37 -17.27
CA ALA A 506 -13.25 -12.76 -18.56
C ALA A 506 -12.00 -12.29 -19.33
N TYR A 507 -10.83 -12.36 -18.71
CA TYR A 507 -9.56 -11.89 -19.25
C TYR A 507 -8.63 -13.07 -19.51
N ARG A 508 -7.96 -13.06 -20.65
CA ARG A 508 -6.89 -13.99 -20.97
C ARG A 508 -5.51 -13.43 -20.65
N TYR A 509 -4.49 -14.23 -20.72
CA TYR A 509 -3.11 -13.74 -20.73
C TYR A 509 -2.72 -13.17 -22.09
N SER A 510 -1.82 -12.19 -22.11
CA SER A 510 -1.28 -11.59 -23.32
C SER A 510 -0.41 -12.57 -24.09
N GLN A 511 -0.38 -12.41 -25.41
CA GLN A 511 0.50 -13.12 -26.33
C GLN A 511 1.36 -12.11 -27.12
N SER A 512 2.50 -12.51 -27.63
CA SER A 512 3.39 -11.61 -28.38
C SER A 512 2.72 -10.97 -29.59
N SER A 513 1.83 -11.72 -30.27
CA SER A 513 1.04 -11.21 -31.41
C SER A 513 0.09 -10.05 -31.07
N ASP A 514 -0.32 -9.93 -29.79
CA ASP A 514 -1.20 -8.84 -29.35
C ASP A 514 -0.54 -7.46 -29.37
N PHE A 515 0.79 -7.43 -29.50
CA PHE A 515 1.58 -6.20 -29.48
C PHE A 515 2.17 -5.83 -30.86
N GLU A 516 1.84 -6.60 -31.91
CA GLU A 516 2.23 -6.28 -33.27
C GLU A 516 1.44 -5.11 -33.85
N GLU A 517 0.14 -5.03 -33.52
CA GLU A 517 -0.74 -3.94 -33.92
C GLU A 517 -1.69 -3.55 -32.78
N SER A 518 -1.90 -2.26 -32.61
CA SER A 518 -2.85 -1.76 -31.61
C SER A 518 -4.30 -1.86 -32.08
N PRO A 519 -5.24 -2.18 -31.18
CA PRO A 519 -6.67 -2.17 -31.50
C PRO A 519 -7.16 -0.74 -31.84
N GLN A 520 -8.26 -0.64 -32.56
CA GLN A 520 -8.93 0.63 -32.81
C GLN A 520 -9.45 1.22 -31.48
N THR A 521 -9.06 2.45 -31.23
CA THR A 521 -9.40 3.18 -29.99
C THR A 521 -10.02 4.54 -30.26
N GLY A 522 -10.32 4.85 -31.51
CA GLY A 522 -11.05 6.03 -31.93
C GLY A 522 -12.43 6.12 -31.28
N VAL A 523 -12.98 7.33 -31.18
CA VAL A 523 -14.25 7.64 -30.53
C VAL A 523 -15.07 8.56 -31.44
N SER A 524 -16.38 8.33 -31.55
CA SER A 524 -17.24 9.19 -32.35
C SER A 524 -17.14 10.66 -31.96
N ALA A 525 -17.23 11.53 -32.96
CA ALA A 525 -17.11 12.98 -32.81
C ALA A 525 -18.12 13.53 -31.75
N ASP A 526 -19.32 13.00 -31.73
CA ASP A 526 -20.38 13.44 -30.78
C ASP A 526 -19.99 13.18 -29.31
N ILE A 527 -19.36 12.04 -29.03
CA ILE A 527 -18.92 11.71 -27.67
C ILE A 527 -17.74 12.62 -27.25
N ILE A 528 -16.76 12.81 -28.17
CA ILE A 528 -15.63 13.71 -27.93
C ILE A 528 -16.11 15.13 -27.68
N GLU A 529 -17.04 15.63 -28.48
CA GLU A 529 -17.63 16.97 -28.33
C GLU A 529 -18.36 17.14 -27.01
N ASN A 530 -19.18 16.16 -26.61
CA ASN A 530 -19.89 16.17 -25.33
C ASN A 530 -18.93 16.24 -24.15
N VAL A 531 -17.88 15.42 -24.15
CA VAL A 531 -16.85 15.41 -23.10
C VAL A 531 -16.06 16.73 -23.13
N ALA A 532 -15.69 17.24 -24.30
CA ALA A 532 -14.96 18.50 -24.43
C ALA A 532 -15.77 19.68 -23.87
N LYS A 533 -17.09 19.73 -24.14
CA LYS A 533 -18.00 20.73 -23.56
C LYS A 533 -18.00 20.67 -22.03
N LEU A 534 -18.12 19.49 -21.42
CA LEU A 534 -18.09 19.32 -19.97
C LEU A 534 -16.79 19.85 -19.34
N ILE A 535 -15.64 19.63 -20.01
CA ILE A 535 -14.32 20.09 -19.54
C ILE A 535 -14.17 21.61 -19.68
N THR A 536 -14.76 22.21 -20.71
CA THR A 536 -14.52 23.62 -21.11
C THR A 536 -15.65 24.58 -20.76
N ASP A 537 -16.87 24.10 -20.50
CA ASP A 537 -18.00 24.93 -20.17
C ASP A 537 -18.16 25.02 -18.63
N ILE A 538 -17.73 26.15 -18.08
CA ILE A 538 -17.85 26.40 -16.64
C ILE A 538 -19.29 26.81 -16.33
N PRO A 539 -19.98 26.15 -15.38
CA PRO A 539 -21.33 26.57 -14.97
C PRO A 539 -21.33 27.99 -14.41
N GLU A 540 -22.41 28.74 -14.73
CA GLU A 540 -22.59 30.09 -14.20
C GLU A 540 -22.62 30.10 -12.67
N GLY A 541 -21.97 31.08 -12.05
CA GLY A 541 -21.97 31.26 -10.60
C GLY A 541 -20.86 30.52 -9.85
N ILE A 542 -19.98 29.76 -10.51
CA ILE A 542 -18.81 29.16 -9.88
C ILE A 542 -17.63 30.12 -9.97
N PRO A 543 -17.19 30.74 -8.85
CA PRO A 543 -16.06 31.67 -8.86
C PRO A 543 -14.73 30.88 -8.94
N LEU A 544 -14.04 30.99 -10.06
CA LEU A 544 -12.74 30.35 -10.29
C LEU A 544 -11.60 31.37 -10.35
N PHE A 545 -10.38 30.90 -10.11
CA PHE A 545 -9.17 31.72 -10.24
C PHE A 545 -8.98 32.18 -11.69
N LYS A 546 -8.78 33.49 -11.91
CA LYS A 546 -8.70 34.10 -13.26
C LYS A 546 -7.71 33.42 -14.21
N LYS A 547 -6.58 32.93 -13.70
CA LYS A 547 -5.61 32.21 -14.55
C LYS A 547 -6.14 30.84 -14.99
N LEU A 548 -6.93 30.18 -14.13
CA LEU A 548 -7.56 28.90 -14.49
C LEU A 548 -8.61 29.13 -15.60
N ILE A 549 -9.45 30.15 -15.47
CA ILE A 549 -10.43 30.51 -16.51
C ILE A 549 -9.72 30.71 -17.86
N LYS A 550 -8.59 31.43 -17.89
CA LYS A 550 -7.81 31.60 -19.13
C LYS A 550 -7.32 30.28 -19.74
N ILE A 551 -6.89 29.34 -18.91
CA ILE A 551 -6.46 28.01 -19.37
C ILE A 551 -7.64 27.26 -19.99
N ILE A 552 -8.81 27.32 -19.35
CA ILE A 552 -10.02 26.67 -19.85
C ILE A 552 -10.50 27.30 -21.16
N ASP A 553 -10.50 28.63 -21.24
CA ASP A 553 -10.86 29.37 -22.46
C ASP A 553 -9.92 29.06 -23.62
N GLU A 554 -8.61 28.93 -23.34
CA GLU A 554 -7.61 28.55 -24.35
C GLU A 554 -7.84 27.10 -24.85
N ARG A 555 -8.15 26.17 -23.96
CA ARG A 555 -8.55 24.79 -24.34
C ARG A 555 -9.78 24.78 -25.23
N LYS A 556 -10.81 25.54 -24.84
CA LYS A 556 -12.03 25.67 -25.62
C LYS A 556 -11.76 26.22 -27.01
N LYS A 557 -10.92 27.26 -27.10
CA LYS A 557 -10.51 27.83 -28.39
C LYS A 557 -9.75 26.82 -29.24
N ASN A 558 -8.73 26.16 -28.67
CA ASN A 558 -7.94 25.16 -29.39
C ASN A 558 -8.80 24.01 -29.91
N TYR A 559 -9.74 23.51 -29.09
CA TYR A 559 -10.68 22.47 -29.48
C TYR A 559 -11.58 22.92 -30.66
N ASN A 560 -12.12 24.13 -30.60
CA ASN A 560 -12.93 24.72 -31.70
C ASN A 560 -12.12 24.92 -32.98
N ASP A 561 -10.79 25.14 -32.85
CA ASP A 561 -9.86 25.20 -33.98
C ASP A 561 -9.45 23.80 -34.49
N GLY A 562 -10.09 22.75 -33.99
CA GLY A 562 -9.86 21.33 -34.33
C GLY A 562 -8.56 20.74 -33.76
N LYS A 563 -8.02 21.31 -32.69
CA LYS A 563 -6.72 20.93 -32.08
C LYS A 563 -6.87 20.59 -30.60
N VAL A 564 -6.04 19.68 -30.14
CA VAL A 564 -5.91 19.31 -28.71
C VAL A 564 -4.44 19.33 -28.29
N ASP A 565 -4.20 19.84 -27.09
CA ASP A 565 -2.94 19.71 -26.40
C ASP A 565 -2.88 18.41 -25.59
N TRP A 566 -1.74 18.16 -24.94
CA TRP A 566 -1.52 16.97 -24.12
C TRP A 566 -2.58 16.79 -23.02
N ALA A 567 -2.84 17.86 -22.27
CA ALA A 567 -3.76 17.80 -21.12
C ALA A 567 -5.21 17.63 -21.57
N MET A 568 -5.61 18.26 -22.67
CA MET A 568 -6.95 18.08 -23.22
C MET A 568 -7.14 16.67 -23.74
N ALA A 569 -6.15 16.09 -24.43
CA ALA A 569 -6.19 14.70 -24.92
C ALA A 569 -6.28 13.71 -23.77
N GLU A 570 -5.55 13.95 -22.67
CA GLU A 570 -5.62 13.15 -21.45
C GLU A 570 -7.03 13.17 -20.83
N LEU A 571 -7.60 14.35 -20.63
CA LEU A 571 -8.95 14.50 -20.07
C LEU A 571 -10.04 13.92 -20.98
N LEU A 572 -9.88 14.03 -22.29
CA LEU A 572 -10.77 13.40 -23.29
C LEU A 572 -10.67 11.87 -23.20
N ALA A 573 -9.46 11.31 -23.01
CA ALA A 573 -9.32 9.86 -22.82
C ALA A 573 -10.08 9.39 -21.58
N TYR A 574 -9.94 10.07 -20.46
CA TYR A 574 -10.68 9.76 -19.23
C TYR A 574 -12.20 9.89 -19.43
N GLY A 575 -12.65 11.02 -19.95
CA GLY A 575 -14.06 11.31 -20.12
C GLY A 575 -14.76 10.36 -21.10
N THR A 576 -14.09 9.99 -22.19
CA THR A 576 -14.64 9.03 -23.16
C THR A 576 -14.71 7.60 -22.61
N LEU A 577 -13.73 7.18 -21.78
CA LEU A 577 -13.80 5.90 -21.07
C LEU A 577 -14.94 5.87 -20.05
N ILE A 578 -15.14 6.96 -19.30
CA ILE A 578 -16.27 7.07 -18.37
C ILE A 578 -17.60 7.01 -19.13
N TYR A 579 -17.68 7.69 -20.27
CA TYR A 579 -18.88 7.64 -21.13
C TYR A 579 -19.19 6.22 -21.62
N GLU A 580 -18.17 5.40 -21.83
CA GLU A 580 -18.28 3.98 -22.21
C GLU A 580 -18.52 3.05 -21.00
N GLY A 581 -18.63 3.57 -19.79
CA GLY A 581 -18.96 2.81 -18.57
C GLY A 581 -17.73 2.34 -17.77
N HIS A 582 -16.55 2.83 -18.06
CA HIS A 582 -15.32 2.47 -17.34
C HIS A 582 -15.02 3.45 -16.21
N ASN A 583 -14.87 2.96 -14.98
CA ASN A 583 -14.39 3.79 -13.88
C ASN A 583 -12.94 4.25 -14.14
N VAL A 584 -12.66 5.51 -13.84
CA VAL A 584 -11.30 6.08 -13.94
C VAL A 584 -10.87 6.58 -12.56
N ARG A 585 -9.75 6.04 -12.07
CA ARG A 585 -9.11 6.46 -10.84
C ARG A 585 -7.69 6.95 -11.10
N LEU A 586 -7.39 8.17 -10.69
CA LEU A 586 -6.07 8.79 -10.77
C LEU A 586 -5.62 9.21 -9.38
N SER A 587 -4.45 8.77 -8.96
CA SER A 587 -3.87 9.10 -7.67
C SER A 587 -2.38 9.42 -7.81
N GLY A 588 -1.89 10.32 -7.00
CA GLY A 588 -0.49 10.74 -6.95
C GLY A 588 -0.35 12.14 -6.36
N GLN A 589 0.86 12.59 -6.19
CA GLN A 589 1.14 13.92 -5.65
C GLN A 589 0.80 14.97 -6.73
N ASP A 590 0.04 15.99 -6.36
CA ASP A 590 -0.45 17.05 -7.25
C ASP A 590 -1.34 16.59 -8.43
N SER A 591 -1.85 15.36 -8.45
CA SER A 591 -2.52 14.76 -9.62
C SER A 591 -3.81 15.47 -10.05
N GLU A 592 -4.53 16.13 -9.15
CA GLU A 592 -5.74 16.90 -9.50
C GLU A 592 -5.43 18.05 -10.47
N ARG A 593 -4.30 18.72 -10.27
CA ARG A 593 -3.82 19.84 -11.08
C ARG A 593 -2.82 19.39 -12.16
N GLY A 594 -2.07 18.34 -11.86
CA GLY A 594 -0.83 17.95 -12.51
C GLY A 594 0.35 18.74 -11.96
N THR A 595 1.50 18.10 -11.72
CA THR A 595 2.71 18.73 -11.16
C THR A 595 3.12 20.00 -11.93
N PHE A 596 2.96 19.99 -13.25
CA PHE A 596 3.33 21.11 -14.14
C PHE A 596 2.16 22.07 -14.41
N SER A 597 1.10 22.05 -13.61
CA SER A 597 -0.12 22.87 -13.80
C SER A 597 -0.71 22.71 -15.20
N HIS A 598 -0.78 21.49 -15.68
CA HIS A 598 -1.26 21.17 -17.05
C HIS A 598 -2.64 20.56 -17.04
N ARG A 599 -2.93 19.60 -16.16
CA ARG A 599 -4.16 18.80 -16.18
C ARG A 599 -5.41 19.57 -15.77
N HIS A 600 -5.44 20.08 -14.54
CA HIS A 600 -6.60 20.73 -13.96
C HIS A 600 -7.88 19.90 -14.16
N SER A 601 -7.93 18.68 -13.60
CA SER A 601 -9.12 17.81 -13.61
C SER A 601 -10.12 18.14 -12.50
N ALA A 602 -9.71 18.96 -11.54
CA ALA A 602 -10.49 19.52 -10.45
C ALA A 602 -10.29 21.04 -10.40
N TYR A 603 -11.38 21.80 -10.23
CA TYR A 603 -11.36 23.26 -10.16
C TYR A 603 -11.68 23.70 -8.74
N SER A 604 -10.73 24.31 -8.05
CA SER A 604 -10.93 24.87 -6.70
C SER A 604 -11.81 26.13 -6.79
N ILE A 605 -12.88 26.16 -5.99
CA ILE A 605 -13.86 27.25 -5.94
C ILE A 605 -13.31 28.34 -5.02
N GLN A 606 -13.22 29.59 -5.51
CA GLN A 606 -12.71 30.71 -4.71
C GLN A 606 -13.63 31.02 -3.54
N GLY A 607 -13.02 31.25 -2.37
CA GLY A 607 -13.76 31.59 -1.14
C GLY A 607 -14.27 30.38 -0.37
N THR A 608 -14.03 29.16 -0.86
CA THR A 608 -14.36 27.90 -0.19
C THR A 608 -13.20 26.91 -0.31
N GLU A 609 -13.30 25.75 0.35
CA GLU A 609 -12.40 24.60 0.13
C GLU A 609 -12.99 23.57 -0.84
N GLU A 610 -14.14 23.89 -1.43
CA GLU A 610 -14.84 22.99 -2.34
C GLU A 610 -14.17 22.94 -3.72
N LYS A 611 -14.38 21.82 -4.42
CA LYS A 611 -13.87 21.59 -5.75
C LYS A 611 -14.98 21.16 -6.70
N TYR A 612 -14.90 21.63 -7.92
CA TYR A 612 -15.76 21.21 -9.02
C TYR A 612 -15.00 20.25 -9.92
N TYR A 613 -15.63 19.12 -10.24
CA TYR A 613 -15.03 18.05 -11.05
C TYR A 613 -15.84 17.84 -12.34
N PRO A 614 -15.43 18.40 -13.48
CA PRO A 614 -16.20 18.32 -14.73
C PRO A 614 -16.54 16.89 -15.15
N LEU A 615 -15.57 15.96 -15.07
CA LEU A 615 -15.75 14.57 -15.51
C LEU A 615 -16.69 13.74 -14.60
N GLN A 616 -16.95 14.19 -13.37
CA GLN A 616 -17.96 13.54 -12.50
C GLN A 616 -19.41 13.78 -12.95
N LEU A 617 -19.64 14.67 -13.89
CA LEU A 617 -20.95 14.90 -14.46
C LEU A 617 -21.38 13.85 -15.49
N ILE A 618 -20.45 13.01 -15.93
CA ILE A 618 -20.74 11.89 -16.83
C ILE A 618 -21.34 10.75 -15.99
N PRO A 619 -22.61 10.35 -16.24
CA PRO A 619 -23.34 9.47 -15.31
C PRO A 619 -22.99 7.98 -15.42
N ASN A 620 -22.30 7.53 -16.50
CA ASN A 620 -22.17 6.13 -16.83
C ASN A 620 -21.17 5.38 -15.94
N ALA A 621 -20.16 6.09 -15.40
CA ALA A 621 -19.16 5.54 -14.51
C ALA A 621 -18.57 6.63 -13.62
N LYS A 622 -17.65 6.26 -12.72
CA LYS A 622 -17.07 7.20 -11.73
C LYS A 622 -15.73 7.76 -12.22
N PHE A 623 -15.54 9.07 -12.08
CA PHE A 623 -14.25 9.71 -12.11
C PHE A 623 -13.77 9.99 -10.69
N SER A 624 -12.62 9.46 -10.32
CA SER A 624 -12.01 9.64 -9.01
C SER A 624 -10.59 10.16 -9.17
N VAL A 625 -10.30 11.34 -8.66
CA VAL A 625 -8.95 11.90 -8.68
C VAL A 625 -8.58 12.38 -7.29
N TYR A 626 -7.34 12.04 -6.86
CA TYR A 626 -6.87 12.35 -5.52
C TYR A 626 -5.42 12.84 -5.54
N ASN A 627 -5.17 13.97 -4.88
CA ASN A 627 -3.81 14.27 -4.45
C ASN A 627 -3.48 13.32 -3.30
N SER A 628 -2.49 12.46 -3.52
CA SER A 628 -2.06 11.50 -2.50
C SER A 628 -1.35 12.18 -1.33
N LEU A 629 -1.22 11.46 -0.22
CA LEU A 629 -0.22 11.78 0.78
C LEU A 629 1.19 11.66 0.15
N LEU A 630 2.19 12.25 0.81
CA LEU A 630 3.57 12.26 0.33
C LEU A 630 4.25 10.89 0.61
N SER A 631 3.88 9.92 -0.18
CA SER A 631 4.38 8.53 -0.15
C SER A 631 4.27 7.94 -1.54
N GLU A 632 5.32 7.36 -2.05
CA GLU A 632 5.34 6.59 -3.29
C GLU A 632 5.09 5.11 -3.01
N TYR A 633 5.73 4.57 -1.97
CA TYR A 633 5.70 3.14 -1.65
C TYR A 633 4.31 2.65 -1.27
N GLY A 634 3.73 3.25 -0.24
CA GLY A 634 2.39 2.89 0.23
C GLY A 634 1.32 3.18 -0.81
N VAL A 635 1.40 4.34 -1.50
CA VAL A 635 0.41 4.75 -2.51
C VAL A 635 0.45 3.85 -3.73
N LEU A 636 1.65 3.55 -4.28
CA LEU A 636 1.75 2.64 -5.42
C LEU A 636 1.27 1.23 -5.06
N GLY A 637 1.58 0.74 -3.85
CA GLY A 637 1.07 -0.54 -3.36
C GLY A 637 -0.45 -0.57 -3.29
N PHE A 638 -1.05 0.52 -2.82
CA PHE A 638 -2.50 0.67 -2.75
C PHE A 638 -3.14 0.69 -4.16
N GLU A 639 -2.63 1.51 -5.08
CA GLU A 639 -3.16 1.60 -6.44
C GLU A 639 -2.95 0.30 -7.23
N TYR A 640 -1.85 -0.43 -6.98
CA TYR A 640 -1.68 -1.79 -7.52
C TYR A 640 -2.80 -2.72 -7.02
N GLY A 641 -3.04 -2.76 -5.71
CA GLY A 641 -4.13 -3.55 -5.14
C GLY A 641 -5.50 -3.16 -5.70
N TYR A 642 -5.75 -1.86 -5.86
CA TYR A 642 -6.98 -1.33 -6.45
C TYR A 642 -7.18 -1.82 -7.89
N SER A 643 -6.12 -1.77 -8.71
CA SER A 643 -6.15 -2.24 -10.10
C SER A 643 -6.39 -3.75 -10.25
N VAL A 644 -5.85 -4.54 -9.31
CA VAL A 644 -6.06 -6.00 -9.26
C VAL A 644 -7.53 -6.34 -9.00
N ALA A 645 -8.21 -5.57 -8.19
CA ALA A 645 -9.62 -5.82 -7.85
C ALA A 645 -10.63 -5.17 -8.83
N LEU A 646 -10.16 -4.31 -9.74
CA LEU A 646 -11.01 -3.60 -10.71
C LEU A 646 -10.39 -3.65 -12.14
N PRO A 647 -10.31 -4.83 -12.79
CA PRO A 647 -9.70 -4.94 -14.11
C PRO A 647 -10.47 -4.22 -15.22
N GLU A 648 -11.76 -3.96 -15.06
CA GLU A 648 -12.62 -3.20 -15.97
C GLU A 648 -12.44 -1.68 -15.86
N GLY A 649 -11.74 -1.18 -14.84
CA GLY A 649 -11.47 0.24 -14.62
C GLY A 649 -10.05 0.65 -15.02
N LEU A 650 -9.86 1.95 -15.28
CA LEU A 650 -8.55 2.54 -15.49
C LEU A 650 -8.01 3.09 -14.16
N THR A 651 -7.07 2.37 -13.57
CA THR A 651 -6.36 2.81 -12.35
C THR A 651 -5.01 3.37 -12.72
N ILE A 652 -4.71 4.60 -12.25
CA ILE A 652 -3.51 5.34 -12.61
C ILE A 652 -2.80 5.84 -11.36
N TRP A 653 -1.50 5.61 -11.27
CA TRP A 653 -0.61 6.27 -10.33
C TRP A 653 0.32 7.23 -11.08
N GLU A 654 0.36 8.50 -10.67
CA GLU A 654 1.27 9.50 -11.21
C GLU A 654 2.35 9.86 -10.19
N ALA A 655 3.62 9.67 -10.54
CA ALA A 655 4.72 10.20 -9.76
C ALA A 655 4.84 11.72 -9.96
N GLN A 656 5.25 12.47 -8.93
CA GLN A 656 5.46 13.91 -9.08
C GLN A 656 6.57 14.22 -10.09
N PHE A 657 7.68 13.49 -9.99
CA PHE A 657 8.69 13.30 -11.04
C PHE A 657 8.93 11.81 -11.18
N GLY A 658 9.17 11.34 -12.39
CA GLY A 658 9.36 9.91 -12.65
C GLY A 658 10.55 9.32 -11.89
N ASP A 659 11.57 10.10 -11.55
CA ASP A 659 12.72 9.64 -10.76
C ASP A 659 12.31 9.12 -9.37
N PHE A 660 11.22 9.65 -8.78
CA PHE A 660 10.76 9.25 -7.45
C PHE A 660 10.11 7.87 -7.38
N HIS A 661 9.85 7.22 -8.53
CA HIS A 661 9.34 5.84 -8.54
C HIS A 661 10.24 4.87 -7.77
N ASN A 662 11.53 5.18 -7.65
CA ASN A 662 12.50 4.31 -6.99
C ASN A 662 12.25 4.13 -5.48
N VAL A 663 11.50 5.04 -4.83
CA VAL A 663 11.03 4.86 -3.45
C VAL A 663 10.03 3.71 -3.35
N ALA A 664 9.29 3.45 -4.43
CA ALA A 664 8.34 2.33 -4.55
C ALA A 664 8.89 1.13 -5.33
N GLN A 665 10.21 1.03 -5.52
CA GLN A 665 10.84 -0.02 -6.33
C GLN A 665 10.43 -1.42 -5.90
N VAL A 666 10.20 -1.64 -4.60
CA VAL A 666 9.77 -2.94 -4.07
C VAL A 666 8.42 -3.36 -4.65
N ILE A 667 7.47 -2.45 -4.81
CA ILE A 667 6.17 -2.74 -5.45
C ILE A 667 6.36 -3.04 -6.93
N ILE A 668 7.23 -2.29 -7.61
CA ILE A 668 7.54 -2.51 -9.02
C ILE A 668 8.16 -3.90 -9.22
N ASP A 669 9.17 -4.28 -8.43
CA ASP A 669 9.89 -5.55 -8.60
C ASP A 669 9.06 -6.75 -8.16
N GLN A 670 8.34 -6.64 -7.03
CA GLN A 670 7.72 -7.80 -6.40
C GLN A 670 6.28 -8.04 -6.82
N TYR A 671 5.58 -7.01 -7.32
CA TYR A 671 4.19 -7.10 -7.75
C TYR A 671 4.02 -6.73 -9.22
N LEU A 672 4.32 -5.49 -9.62
CA LEU A 672 4.01 -5.00 -10.95
C LEU A 672 4.65 -5.84 -12.06
N SER A 673 5.95 -6.15 -11.94
CA SER A 673 6.72 -6.86 -12.98
C SER A 673 6.65 -8.38 -12.88
N SER A 674 6.34 -8.94 -11.71
CA SER A 674 6.55 -10.38 -11.47
C SER A 674 5.33 -11.15 -10.95
N ALA A 675 4.22 -10.47 -10.64
CA ALA A 675 3.04 -11.12 -10.06
C ALA A 675 2.36 -12.10 -11.02
N GLU A 676 2.37 -11.81 -12.32
CA GLU A 676 1.80 -12.71 -13.32
C GLU A 676 2.58 -14.02 -13.39
N ASP A 677 3.90 -13.97 -13.46
CA ASP A 677 4.77 -15.16 -13.49
C ASP A 677 4.73 -15.98 -12.19
N LYS A 678 4.64 -15.29 -11.03
CA LYS A 678 4.66 -15.95 -9.71
C LYS A 678 3.30 -16.49 -9.28
N TRP A 679 2.24 -15.72 -9.51
CA TRP A 679 0.93 -15.99 -8.92
C TRP A 679 -0.21 -16.06 -9.93
N GLY A 680 0.08 -15.89 -11.22
CA GLY A 680 -0.93 -15.76 -12.26
C GLY A 680 -1.78 -14.49 -12.12
N LEU A 681 -1.26 -13.46 -11.46
CA LEU A 681 -2.00 -12.25 -11.08
C LEU A 681 -1.70 -11.10 -12.05
N GLN A 682 -2.67 -10.77 -12.88
CA GLN A 682 -2.59 -9.64 -13.81
C GLN A 682 -2.94 -8.32 -13.13
N SER A 683 -2.52 -7.21 -13.75
CA SER A 683 -2.84 -5.84 -13.33
C SER A 683 -2.96 -4.93 -14.54
N GLY A 684 -3.97 -4.06 -14.55
CA GLY A 684 -4.14 -3.01 -15.55
C GLY A 684 -3.60 -1.65 -15.11
N LEU A 685 -2.77 -1.59 -14.07
CA LEU A 685 -2.26 -0.34 -13.51
C LEU A 685 -1.46 0.46 -14.56
N VAL A 686 -1.74 1.77 -14.62
CA VAL A 686 -0.99 2.73 -15.43
C VAL A 686 -0.09 3.55 -14.52
N LEU A 687 1.20 3.63 -14.86
CA LEU A 687 2.16 4.52 -14.23
C LEU A 687 2.43 5.72 -15.16
N LEU A 688 2.18 6.94 -14.67
CA LEU A 688 2.58 8.17 -15.37
C LEU A 688 3.84 8.72 -14.70
N LEU A 689 4.94 8.71 -15.44
CA LEU A 689 6.27 9.03 -14.94
C LEU A 689 6.86 10.22 -15.70
N PRO A 690 6.77 11.46 -15.18
CA PRO A 690 7.38 12.61 -15.82
C PRO A 690 8.87 12.43 -16.06
N HIS A 691 9.29 12.49 -17.33
CA HIS A 691 10.63 12.21 -17.80
C HIS A 691 11.06 13.26 -18.85
N GLY A 692 12.31 13.67 -18.81
CA GLY A 692 12.91 14.57 -19.79
C GLY A 692 14.05 15.38 -19.19
N PHE A 693 15.07 15.62 -19.98
CA PHE A 693 16.27 16.34 -19.60
C PHE A 693 16.12 17.84 -19.93
N GLU A 694 15.99 18.67 -18.88
CA GLU A 694 15.62 20.10 -19.00
C GLU A 694 16.48 21.01 -18.10
N GLY A 695 17.64 20.51 -17.67
CA GLY A 695 18.55 21.27 -16.81
C GLY A 695 18.08 21.45 -15.37
N GLN A 696 17.19 20.58 -14.90
CA GLN A 696 16.62 20.59 -13.55
C GLN A 696 17.42 19.72 -12.56
N GLY A 697 18.59 19.23 -12.96
CA GLY A 697 19.47 18.42 -12.12
C GLY A 697 19.18 16.91 -12.18
N PRO A 698 19.93 16.12 -11.39
CA PRO A 698 19.91 14.66 -11.49
C PRO A 698 18.58 13.98 -11.13
N GLU A 699 17.87 14.54 -10.15
CA GLU A 699 16.70 13.89 -9.52
C GLU A 699 15.35 14.33 -10.15
N HIS A 700 15.37 15.15 -11.20
CA HIS A 700 14.19 15.68 -11.87
C HIS A 700 14.25 15.51 -13.39
N SER A 701 15.11 14.62 -13.87
CA SER A 701 15.35 14.41 -15.30
C SER A 701 14.93 13.02 -15.77
N SER A 702 15.43 11.97 -15.14
CA SER A 702 15.23 10.60 -15.61
C SER A 702 14.25 9.81 -14.76
N ALA A 703 13.22 9.23 -15.38
CA ALA A 703 12.39 8.18 -14.78
C ALA A 703 13.03 6.77 -14.89
N ARG A 704 14.31 6.68 -15.24
CA ARG A 704 15.07 5.43 -15.28
C ARG A 704 14.48 4.38 -16.21
N ILE A 705 14.30 4.74 -17.47
CA ILE A 705 13.76 3.87 -18.55
C ILE A 705 14.45 2.50 -18.55
N GLU A 706 15.77 2.48 -18.40
CA GLU A 706 16.59 1.27 -18.36
C GLU A 706 16.18 0.26 -17.29
N ARG A 707 15.66 0.72 -16.13
CA ARG A 707 15.24 -0.18 -15.04
C ARG A 707 13.98 -0.95 -15.43
N PHE A 708 13.01 -0.27 -16.02
CA PHE A 708 11.78 -0.91 -16.50
C PHE A 708 12.08 -1.87 -17.65
N LEU A 709 12.93 -1.47 -18.59
CA LEU A 709 13.34 -2.34 -19.71
C LEU A 709 14.11 -3.59 -19.22
N THR A 710 14.88 -3.49 -18.12
CA THR A 710 15.55 -4.63 -17.51
C THR A 710 14.56 -5.62 -16.85
N LEU A 711 13.45 -5.11 -16.31
CA LEU A 711 12.38 -5.92 -15.70
C LEU A 711 11.39 -6.48 -16.73
N ALA A 712 11.43 -5.96 -17.96
CA ALA A 712 10.49 -6.32 -19.02
C ALA A 712 10.83 -7.67 -19.66
N ALA A 713 9.96 -8.65 -19.52
CA ALA A 713 10.09 -9.98 -20.11
C ALA A 713 8.72 -10.65 -20.26
N ARG A 714 8.58 -11.56 -21.23
CA ARG A 714 7.36 -12.38 -21.41
C ARG A 714 6.06 -11.55 -21.51
N ASN A 715 6.15 -10.35 -22.08
CA ASN A 715 5.03 -9.39 -22.22
C ASN A 715 4.40 -8.92 -20.88
N ASN A 716 5.13 -8.96 -19.78
CA ASN A 716 4.68 -8.64 -18.42
C ASN A 716 4.30 -7.16 -18.18
N MET A 717 4.63 -6.28 -19.11
CA MET A 717 4.27 -4.84 -19.06
C MET A 717 4.32 -4.22 -20.46
N GLN A 718 3.82 -3.01 -20.58
CA GLN A 718 3.97 -2.15 -21.75
C GLN A 718 4.75 -0.90 -21.35
N ILE A 719 5.76 -0.52 -22.11
CA ILE A 719 6.61 0.65 -21.84
C ILE A 719 6.49 1.62 -23.00
N VAL A 720 5.94 2.81 -22.72
CA VAL A 720 5.59 3.81 -23.73
C VAL A 720 6.26 5.14 -23.40
N ASN A 721 6.77 5.81 -24.43
CA ASN A 721 7.30 7.17 -24.35
C ASN A 721 6.68 7.99 -25.48
N ALA A 722 5.41 8.33 -25.35
CA ALA A 722 4.61 8.98 -26.38
C ALA A 722 5.05 10.42 -26.66
N THR A 723 5.01 10.81 -27.94
CA THR A 723 5.43 12.15 -28.38
C THR A 723 4.28 13.05 -28.82
N THR A 724 3.06 12.52 -28.97
CA THR A 724 1.89 13.32 -29.41
C THR A 724 0.70 13.17 -28.47
N PRO A 725 -0.15 14.21 -28.33
CA PRO A 725 -1.39 14.13 -27.55
C PRO A 725 -2.32 12.99 -28.01
N ALA A 726 -2.50 12.80 -29.31
CA ALA A 726 -3.34 11.72 -29.85
C ALA A 726 -2.80 10.34 -29.47
N ASN A 727 -1.48 10.13 -29.57
CA ASN A 727 -0.90 8.84 -29.21
C ASN A 727 -1.04 8.53 -27.73
N PHE A 728 -0.92 9.54 -26.87
CA PHE A 728 -1.19 9.38 -25.43
C PHE A 728 -2.67 9.05 -25.14
N PHE A 729 -3.61 9.75 -25.80
CA PHE A 729 -5.05 9.44 -25.73
C PHE A 729 -5.29 7.97 -26.08
N HIS A 730 -4.74 7.50 -27.20
CA HIS A 730 -4.89 6.12 -27.65
C HIS A 730 -4.22 5.11 -26.72
N ALA A 731 -3.07 5.42 -26.14
CA ALA A 731 -2.38 4.55 -25.18
C ALA A 731 -3.24 4.27 -23.95
N LEU A 732 -3.88 5.30 -23.37
CA LEU A 732 -4.75 5.18 -22.21
C LEU A 732 -6.01 4.36 -22.53
N ARG A 733 -6.63 4.60 -23.68
CA ARG A 733 -7.82 3.88 -24.10
C ARG A 733 -7.51 2.43 -24.47
N ARG A 734 -6.36 2.18 -25.14
CA ARG A 734 -5.87 0.85 -25.51
C ARG A 734 -5.81 -0.08 -24.28
N GLN A 735 -5.46 0.45 -23.10
CA GLN A 735 -5.35 -0.31 -21.86
C GLN A 735 -6.64 -1.04 -21.48
N LEU A 736 -7.80 -0.48 -21.81
CA LEU A 736 -9.11 -1.08 -21.52
C LEU A 736 -9.77 -1.78 -22.73
N LYS A 737 -9.32 -1.48 -23.96
CA LYS A 737 -9.90 -2.07 -25.18
C LYS A 737 -9.38 -3.47 -25.50
N ARG A 738 -8.34 -3.93 -24.84
CA ARG A 738 -7.81 -5.29 -24.92
C ARG A 738 -8.56 -6.23 -23.99
N ASP A 739 -8.62 -7.51 -24.34
CA ASP A 739 -9.22 -8.60 -23.56
C ASP A 739 -8.23 -9.24 -22.56
N PHE A 740 -7.13 -8.58 -22.31
CA PHE A 740 -6.10 -8.90 -21.30
C PHE A 740 -5.66 -7.62 -20.59
N ARG A 741 -4.96 -7.78 -19.44
CA ARG A 741 -4.40 -6.67 -18.69
C ARG A 741 -2.93 -6.89 -18.42
N THR A 742 -2.11 -5.93 -18.82
CA THR A 742 -0.70 -5.82 -18.43
C THR A 742 -0.43 -4.39 -17.97
N PRO A 743 0.44 -4.17 -16.98
CA PRO A 743 0.80 -2.82 -16.54
C PRO A 743 1.29 -1.95 -17.70
N LEU A 744 0.89 -0.68 -17.68
CA LEU A 744 1.33 0.30 -18.67
C LEU A 744 2.19 1.37 -18.01
N VAL A 745 3.46 1.44 -18.38
CA VAL A 745 4.40 2.47 -17.93
C VAL A 745 4.51 3.53 -19.01
N VAL A 746 4.08 4.76 -18.72
CA VAL A 746 4.15 5.90 -19.65
C VAL A 746 5.15 6.91 -19.13
N PHE A 747 6.21 7.16 -19.89
CA PHE A 747 7.09 8.28 -19.64
C PHE A 747 6.43 9.55 -20.21
N THR A 748 5.91 10.38 -19.29
CA THR A 748 5.17 11.59 -19.65
C THR A 748 6.09 12.79 -19.80
N PRO A 749 5.78 13.70 -20.73
CA PRO A 749 6.61 14.88 -20.97
C PRO A 749 6.46 15.94 -19.88
N LYS A 750 7.40 16.90 -19.88
CA LYS A 750 7.39 18.07 -19.01
C LYS A 750 7.33 19.37 -19.84
N SER A 751 8.43 19.82 -20.44
CA SER A 751 8.49 21.08 -21.19
C SER A 751 7.62 21.06 -22.44
N ILE A 752 7.55 19.92 -23.13
CA ILE A 752 6.76 19.83 -24.38
C ILE A 752 5.23 19.81 -24.13
N LEU A 753 4.76 19.74 -22.88
CA LEU A 753 3.33 19.91 -22.54
C LEU A 753 2.73 21.21 -23.13
N ARG A 754 3.55 22.25 -23.30
CA ARG A 754 3.15 23.55 -23.86
C ARG A 754 3.88 23.89 -25.16
N HIS A 755 4.55 22.92 -25.78
CA HIS A 755 5.28 23.16 -27.01
C HIS A 755 4.31 23.37 -28.17
N PRO A 756 4.45 24.43 -29.00
CA PRO A 756 3.47 24.77 -30.05
C PRO A 756 3.26 23.69 -31.11
N LYS A 757 4.25 22.82 -31.32
CA LYS A 757 4.18 21.68 -32.25
C LYS A 757 3.66 20.38 -31.57
N ASN A 758 3.55 20.35 -30.24
CA ASN A 758 3.00 19.20 -29.50
C ASN A 758 1.47 19.33 -29.38
N VAL A 759 0.82 19.36 -30.54
CA VAL A 759 -0.63 19.38 -30.68
C VAL A 759 -1.06 18.31 -31.67
N SER A 760 -2.24 17.73 -31.46
CA SER A 760 -2.88 16.79 -32.39
C SER A 760 -4.18 17.34 -32.91
N LEU A 761 -4.64 16.83 -34.06
CA LEU A 761 -5.97 17.15 -34.57
C LEU A 761 -7.03 16.32 -33.84
N VAL A 762 -8.20 16.91 -33.56
CA VAL A 762 -9.35 16.18 -32.97
C VAL A 762 -9.69 14.94 -33.79
N LYS A 763 -9.57 15.03 -35.13
CA LYS A 763 -9.82 13.89 -36.05
C LYS A 763 -8.91 12.67 -35.81
N GLU A 764 -7.70 12.89 -35.26
CA GLU A 764 -6.81 11.80 -34.91
C GLU A 764 -7.35 11.00 -33.71
N LEU A 765 -8.15 11.63 -32.84
CA LEU A 765 -8.83 10.95 -31.73
C LEU A 765 -10.09 10.19 -32.17
N GLU A 766 -10.72 10.62 -33.30
CA GLU A 766 -11.92 10.00 -33.84
C GLU A 766 -11.63 8.68 -34.56
N ASN A 767 -10.55 8.61 -35.32
CA ASN A 767 -10.28 7.57 -36.31
C ASN A 767 -8.91 6.90 -36.12
N GLY A 768 -8.26 7.05 -34.98
CA GLY A 768 -6.92 6.56 -34.75
C GLY A 768 -6.84 5.32 -33.87
N SER A 769 -5.64 4.82 -33.79
CA SER A 769 -5.17 3.85 -32.81
C SER A 769 -3.79 4.29 -32.30
N PHE A 770 -3.31 3.68 -31.24
CA PHE A 770 -1.96 3.90 -30.78
C PHE A 770 -0.97 3.43 -31.86
N GLN A 771 0.04 4.27 -32.14
CA GLN A 771 1.10 3.98 -33.09
C GLN A 771 2.38 3.66 -32.31
N GLU A 772 2.86 2.45 -32.41
CA GLU A 772 4.08 1.99 -31.75
C GLU A 772 5.33 2.63 -32.37
N VAL A 773 5.30 2.91 -33.67
CA VAL A 773 6.33 3.61 -34.44
C VAL A 773 5.68 4.70 -35.27
N ILE A 774 6.23 5.91 -35.20
CA ILE A 774 5.79 7.02 -36.07
C ILE A 774 6.93 7.42 -36.99
N ASP A 775 6.74 7.14 -38.26
CA ASP A 775 7.74 7.42 -39.30
C ASP A 775 7.66 8.86 -39.82
N ASP A 776 8.70 9.31 -40.52
CA ASP A 776 8.78 10.65 -41.16
C ASP A 776 8.11 10.66 -42.52
N ASN A 777 6.83 11.06 -42.56
CA ASN A 777 6.03 11.10 -43.75
C ASN A 777 6.32 12.35 -44.65
N LYS A 778 7.26 13.21 -44.27
CA LYS A 778 7.58 14.44 -45.00
C LYS A 778 8.84 14.35 -45.87
N VAL A 779 9.57 13.24 -45.81
CA VAL A 779 10.82 13.03 -46.56
C VAL A 779 10.56 12.28 -47.87
N ASN A 780 11.41 12.53 -48.86
CA ASN A 780 11.46 11.70 -50.02
C ASN A 780 12.32 10.45 -49.73
N GLU A 781 11.70 9.26 -49.73
CA GLU A 781 12.33 7.98 -49.38
C GLU A 781 13.64 7.72 -50.11
N SER A 782 13.70 8.04 -51.40
CA SER A 782 14.89 7.84 -52.24
C SER A 782 16.03 8.81 -51.92
N ALA A 783 15.74 9.94 -51.31
CA ALA A 783 16.72 10.95 -50.93
C ALA A 783 17.32 10.71 -49.52
N VAL A 784 16.69 9.89 -48.71
CA VAL A 784 17.13 9.66 -47.30
C VAL A 784 18.48 8.94 -47.27
N SER A 785 19.46 9.66 -46.76
CA SER A 785 20.83 9.15 -46.54
C SER A 785 21.11 8.76 -45.10
N ARG A 786 20.25 9.19 -44.14
CA ARG A 786 20.38 8.98 -42.73
C ARG A 786 18.99 8.79 -42.07
N VAL A 787 18.84 7.71 -41.31
CA VAL A 787 17.66 7.46 -40.48
C VAL A 787 18.04 7.62 -39.02
N VAL A 788 17.24 8.40 -38.32
CA VAL A 788 17.42 8.76 -36.90
C VAL A 788 16.25 8.24 -36.11
N PHE A 789 16.47 7.17 -35.35
CA PHE A 789 15.52 6.66 -34.37
C PHE A 789 15.68 7.40 -33.06
N CYS A 790 14.58 7.77 -32.43
CA CYS A 790 14.55 8.39 -31.09
C CYS A 790 13.26 8.06 -30.35
N SER A 791 13.21 8.39 -29.08
CA SER A 791 12.03 8.24 -28.24
C SER A 791 11.85 9.48 -27.35
N GLY A 792 10.60 9.93 -27.18
CA GLY A 792 10.27 11.04 -26.30
C GLY A 792 10.66 12.42 -26.80
N LYS A 793 10.91 13.35 -25.87
CA LYS A 793 11.08 14.79 -26.09
C LYS A 793 12.14 15.17 -27.10
N ILE A 794 13.24 14.44 -27.18
CA ILE A 794 14.37 14.74 -28.07
C ILE A 794 13.94 14.88 -29.54
N TYR A 795 12.86 14.25 -29.95
CA TYR A 795 12.27 14.40 -31.29
C TYR A 795 12.00 15.84 -31.65
N TYR A 796 11.48 16.64 -30.73
CA TYR A 796 11.15 18.06 -31.02
C TYR A 796 12.39 18.92 -31.21
N ASP A 797 13.45 18.66 -30.45
CA ASP A 797 14.73 19.36 -30.62
C ASP A 797 15.36 19.00 -31.96
N LEU A 798 15.30 17.74 -32.37
CA LEU A 798 15.77 17.26 -33.67
C LEU A 798 14.92 17.82 -34.82
N LEU A 799 13.59 17.83 -34.66
CA LEU A 799 12.69 18.41 -35.66
C LEU A 799 12.96 19.90 -35.89
N GLN A 800 13.09 20.64 -34.80
CA GLN A 800 13.43 22.09 -34.90
C GLN A 800 14.74 22.28 -35.65
N ARG A 801 15.78 21.50 -35.31
CA ARG A 801 17.08 21.61 -35.97
C ARG A 801 17.03 21.20 -37.43
N LYS A 802 16.28 20.16 -37.79
CA LYS A 802 16.05 19.73 -39.17
C LYS A 802 15.45 20.85 -40.03
N GLU A 803 14.40 21.52 -39.49
CA GLU A 803 13.75 22.65 -40.15
C GLU A 803 14.66 23.89 -40.28
N GLU A 804 15.43 24.23 -39.23
CA GLU A 804 16.40 25.33 -39.27
C GLU A 804 17.49 25.16 -40.37
N LEU A 805 17.88 23.92 -40.61
CA LEU A 805 18.90 23.57 -41.58
C LEU A 805 18.34 23.29 -42.98
N ASP A 806 17.02 23.21 -43.11
CA ASP A 806 16.29 22.88 -44.35
C ASP A 806 16.84 21.61 -45.02
N VAL A 807 17.06 20.52 -44.22
CA VAL A 807 17.58 19.24 -44.69
C VAL A 807 16.45 18.25 -44.92
N ASP A 808 16.44 17.59 -46.09
CA ASP A 808 15.44 16.63 -46.53
C ASP A 808 15.97 15.18 -46.68
N ASP A 809 17.27 14.98 -46.48
CA ASP A 809 17.93 13.67 -46.58
C ASP A 809 18.02 12.91 -45.23
N ILE A 810 17.39 13.41 -44.19
CA ILE A 810 17.35 12.79 -42.84
C ILE A 810 15.91 12.50 -42.47
N ALA A 811 15.59 11.21 -42.21
CA ALA A 811 14.33 10.78 -41.66
C ALA A 811 14.37 10.68 -40.13
N LEU A 812 13.38 11.30 -39.46
CA LEU A 812 13.23 11.23 -38.00
C LEU A 812 12.10 10.24 -37.61
N VAL A 813 12.46 9.09 -37.09
CA VAL A 813 11.55 8.01 -36.73
C VAL A 813 11.43 7.92 -35.21
N ARG A 814 10.19 7.91 -34.70
CA ARG A 814 9.90 7.85 -33.29
C ARG A 814 9.48 6.44 -32.88
N ILE A 815 10.16 5.88 -31.90
CA ILE A 815 9.75 4.64 -31.24
C ILE A 815 8.93 5.03 -30.01
N GLU A 816 7.61 4.97 -30.13
CA GLU A 816 6.67 5.38 -29.10
C GLU A 816 6.45 4.27 -28.06
N GLN A 817 6.52 2.99 -28.46
CA GLN A 817 6.52 1.84 -27.58
C GLN A 817 7.89 1.18 -27.55
N LEU A 818 8.52 1.20 -26.37
CA LEU A 818 9.84 0.59 -26.16
C LEU A 818 9.72 -0.91 -25.83
N TYR A 819 8.65 -1.31 -25.17
CA TYR A 819 8.38 -2.72 -24.86
C TYR A 819 6.87 -3.03 -24.84
N PRO A 820 6.42 -4.17 -25.35
CA PRO A 820 7.17 -5.06 -26.25
C PRO A 820 7.66 -4.30 -27.49
N PHE A 821 8.88 -4.63 -27.94
CA PHE A 821 9.51 -3.87 -29.04
C PHE A 821 8.79 -4.13 -30.36
N PRO A 822 8.39 -3.09 -31.13
CA PRO A 822 7.60 -3.21 -32.36
C PRO A 822 8.48 -3.60 -33.56
N LYS A 823 9.14 -4.77 -33.50
CA LYS A 823 10.15 -5.20 -34.47
C LYS A 823 9.61 -5.19 -35.90
N SER A 824 8.41 -5.73 -36.12
CA SER A 824 7.82 -5.77 -37.49
C SER A 824 7.59 -4.38 -38.08
N GLN A 825 7.24 -3.39 -37.24
CA GLN A 825 7.07 -2.00 -37.70
C GLN A 825 8.40 -1.33 -37.96
N VAL A 826 9.40 -1.58 -37.13
CA VAL A 826 10.76 -1.09 -37.31
C VAL A 826 11.34 -1.67 -38.61
N ASP A 827 11.14 -2.96 -38.88
CA ASP A 827 11.61 -3.60 -40.12
C ASP A 827 11.00 -2.94 -41.36
N ARG A 828 9.70 -2.62 -41.34
CA ARG A 828 9.08 -1.84 -42.45
C ARG A 828 9.73 -0.49 -42.65
N VAL A 829 10.21 0.19 -41.60
CA VAL A 829 10.96 1.44 -41.72
C VAL A 829 12.34 1.21 -42.30
N LEU A 830 13.03 0.12 -41.92
CA LEU A 830 14.33 -0.22 -42.50
C LEU A 830 14.23 -0.48 -44.02
N ASP A 831 13.20 -1.22 -44.43
CA ASP A 831 12.93 -1.53 -45.85
C ASP A 831 12.55 -0.27 -46.66
N ARG A 832 11.87 0.68 -46.02
CA ARG A 832 11.39 1.91 -46.67
C ARG A 832 12.54 2.83 -47.11
N TYR A 833 13.71 2.78 -46.45
CA TYR A 833 14.85 3.68 -46.73
C TYR A 833 16.09 2.93 -47.27
N PRO A 834 16.05 2.35 -48.48
CA PRO A 834 17.09 1.47 -48.98
C PRO A 834 18.43 2.18 -49.26
N ASN A 835 18.42 3.51 -49.41
CA ASN A 835 19.62 4.30 -49.70
C ASN A 835 20.33 4.83 -48.45
N THR A 836 19.89 4.40 -47.25
CA THR A 836 20.43 4.86 -45.97
C THR A 836 21.89 4.43 -45.81
N LYS A 837 22.73 5.39 -45.50
CA LYS A 837 24.15 5.20 -45.22
C LYS A 837 24.47 5.15 -43.73
N LYS A 838 23.59 5.74 -42.89
CA LYS A 838 23.73 5.79 -41.43
C LYS A 838 22.41 5.56 -40.71
N TRP A 839 22.45 4.68 -39.77
CA TRP A 839 21.36 4.37 -38.84
C TRP A 839 21.77 4.84 -37.46
N LEU A 840 21.00 5.70 -36.83
CA LEU A 840 21.34 6.31 -35.56
C LEU A 840 20.21 6.09 -34.53
N TRP A 841 20.58 5.75 -33.31
CA TRP A 841 19.72 5.87 -32.12
C TRP A 841 20.13 7.13 -31.35
N ILE A 842 19.17 8.00 -31.07
CA ILE A 842 19.41 9.24 -30.32
C ILE A 842 18.64 9.21 -29.02
N GLN A 843 19.32 9.47 -27.92
CA GLN A 843 18.72 9.60 -26.60
C GLN A 843 19.36 10.74 -25.80
N GLU A 844 18.60 11.29 -24.87
CA GLU A 844 19.07 12.33 -23.94
C GLU A 844 19.84 11.76 -22.76
N GLU A 845 19.54 10.54 -22.40
CA GLU A 845 20.11 9.81 -21.27
C GLU A 845 21.60 9.51 -21.53
N PRO A 846 22.41 9.32 -20.45
CA PRO A 846 23.75 8.78 -20.57
C PRO A 846 23.77 7.42 -21.29
N LYS A 847 24.86 7.12 -21.98
CA LYS A 847 25.02 5.90 -22.80
C LYS A 847 24.73 4.59 -22.05
N ASN A 848 24.99 4.54 -20.74
CA ASN A 848 24.70 3.38 -19.88
C ASN A 848 23.27 3.34 -19.34
N MET A 849 22.47 4.37 -19.60
CA MET A 849 21.08 4.53 -19.16
C MET A 849 20.17 4.67 -20.40
N GLY A 850 18.86 4.87 -20.15
CA GLY A 850 17.87 4.99 -21.21
C GLY A 850 17.63 3.70 -21.96
N ALA A 851 17.15 3.78 -23.21
CA ALA A 851 16.72 2.62 -23.97
C ALA A 851 17.82 1.95 -24.80
N TRP A 852 18.96 2.59 -25.04
CA TRP A 852 19.98 2.11 -25.96
C TRP A 852 20.40 0.64 -25.75
N ASN A 853 20.70 0.27 -24.50
CA ASN A 853 21.19 -1.09 -24.21
C ASN A 853 20.16 -2.18 -24.50
N PHE A 854 18.89 -1.84 -24.48
CA PHE A 854 17.79 -2.72 -24.85
C PHE A 854 17.52 -2.71 -26.35
N VAL A 855 17.29 -1.54 -26.95
CA VAL A 855 16.84 -1.45 -28.35
C VAL A 855 17.87 -1.93 -29.35
N LYS A 856 19.17 -1.78 -29.08
CA LYS A 856 20.24 -2.22 -30.00
C LYS A 856 20.16 -3.69 -30.40
N GLU A 857 19.56 -4.54 -29.56
CA GLU A 857 19.43 -5.99 -29.81
C GLU A 857 18.43 -6.31 -30.92
N PHE A 858 17.60 -5.33 -31.33
CA PHE A 858 16.58 -5.49 -32.37
C PHE A 858 17.01 -4.93 -33.74
N PHE A 859 18.23 -4.41 -33.84
CA PHE A 859 18.79 -3.84 -35.08
C PHE A 859 19.91 -4.69 -35.68
N ASP A 860 19.76 -6.01 -35.65
CA ASP A 860 20.77 -6.94 -36.14
C ASP A 860 21.10 -6.79 -37.64
N ASP A 861 20.12 -6.29 -38.43
CA ASP A 861 20.21 -6.18 -39.87
C ASP A 861 20.95 -4.91 -40.36
N VAL A 862 21.20 -3.95 -39.47
CA VAL A 862 21.83 -2.66 -39.82
C VAL A 862 22.84 -2.21 -38.76
N PRO A 863 23.93 -1.53 -39.16
CA PRO A 863 24.94 -1.07 -38.22
C PRO A 863 24.48 0.24 -37.51
N ILE A 864 23.60 0.10 -36.52
CA ILE A 864 23.09 1.24 -35.76
C ILE A 864 24.12 1.80 -34.78
N GLU A 865 24.28 3.12 -34.76
CA GLU A 865 25.18 3.87 -33.89
C GLU A 865 24.37 4.69 -32.89
N VAL A 866 24.90 4.86 -31.64
CA VAL A 866 24.24 5.67 -30.63
C VAL A 866 24.86 7.06 -30.50
N ILE A 867 24.02 8.10 -30.42
CA ILE A 867 24.41 9.45 -29.98
C ILE A 867 23.66 9.74 -28.68
N SER A 868 24.42 10.00 -27.62
CA SER A 868 23.89 10.18 -26.26
C SER A 868 24.86 11.01 -25.42
N ARG A 869 24.48 11.32 -24.19
CA ARG A 869 25.45 11.76 -23.17
C ARG A 869 26.46 10.65 -22.89
N GLU A 870 27.63 11.04 -22.38
CA GLU A 870 28.62 10.06 -21.93
C GLU A 870 28.06 9.20 -20.78
N ALA A 871 28.61 7.97 -20.64
CA ALA A 871 28.26 7.11 -19.53
C ALA A 871 28.56 7.80 -18.19
N SER A 872 27.63 7.76 -17.26
CA SER A 872 27.70 8.44 -15.98
C SER A 872 26.98 7.67 -14.88
N GLY A 873 27.43 7.81 -13.63
CA GLY A 873 26.72 7.31 -12.45
C GLY A 873 25.51 8.17 -12.09
N SER A 874 25.51 9.46 -12.46
CA SER A 874 24.39 10.38 -12.32
C SER A 874 23.61 10.48 -13.64
N PRO A 875 22.27 10.51 -13.63
CA PRO A 875 21.50 10.60 -14.86
C PRO A 875 21.69 11.94 -15.59
N ALA A 876 21.86 13.04 -14.86
CA ALA A 876 21.96 14.37 -15.42
C ALA A 876 22.95 15.25 -14.65
N VAL A 877 23.41 16.31 -15.31
CA VAL A 877 24.29 17.32 -14.72
C VAL A 877 23.51 18.30 -13.83
N GLY A 878 24.16 18.85 -12.80
CA GLY A 878 23.52 19.76 -11.84
C GLY A 878 23.35 21.19 -12.35
N LEU A 879 24.13 21.61 -13.36
CA LEU A 879 24.11 22.96 -13.87
C LEU A 879 23.39 23.07 -15.23
N SER A 880 22.37 23.95 -15.31
CA SER A 880 21.58 24.16 -16.52
C SER A 880 22.43 24.57 -17.73
N LYS A 881 23.49 25.37 -17.52
CA LYS A 881 24.41 25.73 -18.58
C LYS A 881 25.16 24.54 -19.19
N ILE A 882 25.59 23.59 -18.34
CA ILE A 882 26.25 22.36 -18.81
C ILE A 882 25.26 21.48 -19.54
N HIS A 883 24.06 21.33 -19.00
CA HIS A 883 22.96 20.63 -19.68
C HIS A 883 22.73 21.18 -21.10
N SER A 884 22.64 22.53 -21.26
CA SER A 884 22.42 23.15 -22.57
C SER A 884 23.54 22.83 -23.55
N LEU A 885 24.80 22.80 -23.08
CA LEU A 885 25.93 22.43 -23.91
C LEU A 885 25.86 20.96 -24.35
N GLU A 886 25.56 20.06 -23.45
CA GLU A 886 25.40 18.61 -23.74
C GLU A 886 24.25 18.36 -24.73
N GLN A 887 23.11 19.04 -24.54
CA GLN A 887 21.95 18.91 -25.42
C GLN A 887 22.29 19.42 -26.85
N ALA A 888 22.92 20.59 -26.93
CA ALA A 888 23.38 21.13 -28.21
C ALA A 888 24.43 20.22 -28.91
N GLU A 889 25.28 19.57 -28.14
CA GLU A 889 26.26 18.60 -28.65
C GLU A 889 25.56 17.37 -29.27
N ILE A 890 24.56 16.77 -28.58
CA ILE A 890 23.80 15.64 -29.11
C ILE A 890 23.15 16.03 -30.46
N ILE A 891 22.43 17.16 -30.50
CA ILE A 891 21.72 17.62 -31.70
C ILE A 891 22.71 17.90 -32.85
N THR A 892 23.81 18.59 -32.55
CA THR A 892 24.83 18.92 -33.56
C THR A 892 25.40 17.66 -34.18
N LYS A 893 25.68 16.61 -33.41
CA LYS A 893 26.23 15.33 -33.91
C LYS A 893 25.30 14.65 -34.93
N VAL A 894 23.99 14.78 -34.76
CA VAL A 894 23.00 14.16 -35.67
C VAL A 894 23.06 14.78 -37.08
N PHE A 895 23.21 16.12 -37.19
CA PHE A 895 23.10 16.84 -38.45
C PHE A 895 24.43 17.12 -39.11
N ARG A 896 25.54 16.87 -38.48
CA ARG A 896 26.84 17.16 -39.02
C ARG A 896 27.25 16.12 -40.08
N PRO A 897 27.70 16.50 -41.27
CA PRO A 897 28.30 15.57 -42.20
C PRO A 897 29.65 15.09 -41.62
N CYS A 898 29.82 13.78 -41.52
CA CYS A 898 31.09 13.21 -41.09
C CYS A 898 32.09 13.26 -42.23
N THR A 899 33.11 14.11 -42.13
CA THR A 899 34.23 14.24 -43.09
C THR A 899 35.47 13.51 -42.64
N CYS A 900 35.41 12.76 -41.56
CA CYS A 900 36.58 12.13 -40.94
C CYS A 900 36.95 10.83 -41.64
N GLU A 901 38.19 10.73 -42.13
CA GLU A 901 38.78 9.50 -42.70
C GLU A 901 39.17 8.46 -41.62
N LEU A 902 39.26 8.86 -40.36
CA LEU A 902 39.59 7.99 -39.23
C LEU A 902 38.33 7.30 -38.72
N LYS A 903 38.06 6.10 -39.19
CA LYS A 903 37.01 5.22 -38.67
C LYS A 903 37.34 4.70 -37.25
N ASN A 904 37.37 5.61 -36.28
CA ASN A 904 37.57 5.19 -34.90
C ASN A 904 36.24 4.78 -34.29
N LYS A 905 36.10 3.53 -33.85
CA LYS A 905 34.91 2.93 -33.26
C LYS A 905 34.38 3.68 -32.04
N TYR A 906 35.14 4.58 -31.47
CA TYR A 906 34.82 5.33 -30.26
C TYR A 906 34.55 6.83 -30.53
N CYS A 907 34.53 7.26 -31.74
CA CYS A 907 34.47 8.65 -32.07
C CYS A 907 33.06 9.12 -32.43
N GLY A 908 32.41 9.76 -31.49
CA GLY A 908 31.37 10.69 -31.84
C GLY A 908 31.93 12.02 -32.37
N LEU A 909 33.21 12.38 -32.17
CA LEU A 909 33.77 13.71 -32.43
C LEU A 909 35.27 13.74 -32.54
N GLN A 910 35.84 13.23 -33.64
CA GLN A 910 37.24 13.55 -33.97
C GLN A 910 37.34 14.61 -35.09
N CYS A 911 36.72 15.73 -34.90
CA CYS A 911 36.84 16.92 -35.72
C CYS A 911 37.08 18.12 -34.79
N GLU A 912 37.15 19.34 -35.30
CA GLU A 912 37.55 20.59 -34.58
C GLU A 912 36.95 20.76 -33.16
N GLU A 913 35.85 20.08 -32.85
CA GLU A 913 35.23 20.07 -31.50
C GLU A 913 35.86 19.05 -30.54
N GLY A 914 36.71 18.15 -30.99
CA GLY A 914 37.57 17.33 -30.12
C GLY A 914 38.50 18.21 -29.26
N SER A 915 38.88 19.40 -29.79
CA SER A 915 39.62 20.40 -29.02
C SER A 915 38.83 20.97 -27.84
N LYS A 916 37.50 21.20 -27.98
CA LYS A 916 36.65 21.68 -26.90
C LYS A 916 36.44 20.63 -25.84
N ARG A 917 36.42 19.34 -26.20
CA ARG A 917 36.37 18.21 -25.28
C ARG A 917 37.64 18.06 -24.47
N PHE A 918 38.79 18.34 -25.07
CA PHE A 918 40.09 18.37 -24.40
C PHE A 918 40.16 19.50 -23.36
N GLU A 919 39.60 20.69 -23.66
CA GLU A 919 39.47 21.80 -22.73
C GLU A 919 38.51 21.48 -21.57
N ARG A 920 37.41 20.74 -21.85
CA ARG A 920 36.46 20.32 -20.85
C ARG A 920 37.10 19.27 -19.91
N LYS A 921 37.88 18.32 -20.43
CA LYS A 921 38.62 17.36 -19.63
C LYS A 921 39.65 18.05 -18.72
N LYS A 922 40.31 19.08 -19.21
CA LYS A 922 41.21 19.93 -18.39
C LYS A 922 40.45 20.69 -17.30
N GLN A 923 39.19 21.10 -17.52
CA GLN A 923 38.37 21.77 -16.50
C GLN A 923 37.97 20.78 -15.37
N PHE A 924 37.72 19.51 -15.69
CA PHE A 924 37.44 18.50 -14.70
C PHE A 924 38.71 18.06 -13.94
N GLU A 925 39.84 17.91 -14.59
CA GLU A 925 41.13 17.66 -13.95
C GLU A 925 41.55 18.78 -13.00
N TYR A 926 41.11 20.02 -13.27
CA TYR A 926 41.35 21.16 -12.38
C TYR A 926 40.46 21.13 -11.12
N LEU A 927 39.30 20.47 -11.18
CA LEU A 927 38.42 20.28 -10.05
C LEU A 927 38.86 19.09 -9.16
N ASP A 928 39.44 18.05 -9.79
CA ASP A 928 39.97 16.86 -9.07
C ASP A 928 41.29 17.19 -8.33
N ASN A 929 41.98 18.28 -8.68
CA ASN A 929 43.21 18.73 -8.02
C ASN A 929 43.00 19.86 -7.00
N LYS A 930 41.77 20.16 -6.65
CA LYS A 930 41.40 21.06 -5.55
C LYS A 930 40.62 20.33 -4.48
#